data_2f7a177a54c2d96c6b87f8f937e1140d
#
_entry.id   2f7a177a54c2d96c6b87f8f937e1140d
#
_cell.length_a   1.000
_cell.length_b   1.000
_cell.length_c   1.000
_cell.angle_alpha   90.00
_cell.angle_beta   90.00
_cell.angle_gamma   90.00
#
_symmetry.space_group_name_H-M   'P 1'
#
loop_
_entity.id
_entity.type
_entity.pdbx_description
1 polymer ?
#
loop_
_entity_poly.entity_id
_entity_poly.type
_entity_poly.pdbx_seq_one_letter_code
_entity_poly.pdbx_strand_id
1 'polypeptide(L)'
;VCVIKDHPVLLNRAPTLHRLGIQAFEPILWEGRAIKLHPLVCPGYNADFDGDQMACHLPLSVEAQAEARTLMLSINNILSTKDGKPVAIPSQDMILGSYYLTIVQTANDTKVDFTDEEKKENPKAKFDVMKQWKKAEDEMDTSKLRAYTGYDEVMLAYNLHQIKIHDFIKVFIPKEDRPDGFNESDDDLVITTPGRLIFNYAIPRELRFFYKRHEKRLDENGNTYTVENNGLGVTIGKKQMGKLVNDCFKKLGFKATGDLLDSVKALGFHYALISGISIGIYDVAVPPEKDKILEDGDEKVEQIKRFFRRGLMTDDERYRRVVEVWSKKTDEVGAAMKSSMVKFNPLTMMAQSGARGNDNQIRQLAGMRGLIADTSGKTVELPVKANFREGLTVLDYFTSSHGARKGLADTALRTADSGYLTRRLVDVSQDVIVREEDCDVQVLNFDREQSLIASQPEVKKTIMGLKQTLLGAVLDEDVLDRRNGDILLVKGKTLDADDVTLLNRHLVEHISVIIPTADGIEAAEPKTFDLGTQDAVAEYNRAMRHHLTVHFAGKKLEEDAYDRQGNVLFPAGTVIDSDVAEKILASDIPVLKVRMDEAEGVEVSLIEEKGQPIESLADRIAGRCPLEDVVNPTTGEVIAKKNEEISDAQAEEIQKYYDKLKVRSILTCHSAHGVCAKCYGRNLATGRHVEIGEAVGIIAAQSIGEPGTQLTMRTFH
;
A
#
# COMPACT_ATOMS: atom_id res chain seq x y z
N VAL A 1 25.51 16.31 20.73
CA VAL A 1 25.07 14.89 20.68
C VAL A 1 23.95 14.65 21.68
N CYS A 2 24.10 14.99 22.97
CA CYS A 2 23.07 14.73 24.01
C CYS A 2 21.71 15.38 23.73
N VAL A 3 21.68 16.58 23.15
CA VAL A 3 20.43 17.31 22.84
C VAL A 3 19.66 16.69 21.65
N ILE A 4 20.38 16.04 20.74
CA ILE A 4 19.81 15.45 19.51
C ILE A 4 19.29 14.04 19.77
N LYS A 5 19.88 13.35 20.74
CA LYS A 5 19.49 12.00 21.07
C LYS A 5 18.04 11.99 21.51
N ASP A 6 17.27 11.08 20.94
CA ASP A 6 15.85 10.89 21.23
C ASP A 6 14.93 12.10 20.86
N HIS A 7 15.37 12.96 19.93
CA HIS A 7 14.56 14.06 19.43
C HIS A 7 14.27 13.91 17.93
N PRO A 8 13.09 13.43 17.52
CA PRO A 8 12.77 13.22 16.11
C PRO A 8 12.65 14.55 15.36
N VAL A 9 12.98 14.55 14.07
CA VAL A 9 12.76 15.66 13.15
C VAL A 9 11.85 15.23 12.01
N LEU A 10 11.01 16.14 11.52
CA LEU A 10 10.14 15.91 10.38
C LEU A 10 10.79 16.50 9.13
N LEU A 11 10.94 15.69 8.08
CA LEU A 11 11.37 16.16 6.77
C LEU A 11 10.17 16.19 5.82
N ASN A 12 10.04 17.28 5.09
CA ASN A 12 9.00 17.49 4.09
C ASN A 12 9.59 17.93 2.75
N ARG A 13 9.11 17.32 1.67
CA ARG A 13 9.41 17.76 0.29
C ARG A 13 8.13 18.25 -0.39
N ALA A 14 8.16 19.46 -0.93
CA ALA A 14 7.09 19.97 -1.78
C ALA A 14 7.26 19.47 -3.25
N PRO A 15 6.15 19.13 -3.96
CA PRO A 15 4.78 19.12 -3.48
C PRO A 15 4.47 17.88 -2.59
N THR A 16 3.75 18.11 -1.49
CA THR A 16 3.28 17.02 -0.62
C THR A 16 2.01 16.40 -1.19
N LEU A 17 2.15 15.37 -2.00
CA LEU A 17 1.03 14.74 -2.71
C LEU A 17 0.25 13.77 -1.83
N HIS A 18 0.91 13.16 -0.85
CA HIS A 18 0.33 12.19 0.07
C HIS A 18 1.09 12.19 1.39
N ARG A 19 0.59 11.46 2.39
CA ARG A 19 1.14 11.49 3.76
C ARG A 19 2.63 11.09 3.84
N LEU A 20 3.15 10.28 2.90
CA LEU A 20 4.57 9.90 2.85
C LEU A 20 5.50 11.05 2.41
N GLY A 21 4.96 12.19 1.99
CA GLY A 21 5.71 13.42 1.72
C GLY A 21 6.19 14.15 2.99
N ILE A 22 5.75 13.69 4.18
CA ILE A 22 6.25 14.14 5.49
C ILE A 22 6.52 12.89 6.33
N GLN A 23 7.76 12.69 6.73
CA GLN A 23 8.15 11.56 7.57
C GLN A 23 9.08 12.01 8.69
N ALA A 24 9.05 11.30 9.81
CA ALA A 24 9.93 11.53 10.94
C ALA A 24 11.20 10.69 10.83
N PHE A 25 12.31 11.24 11.29
CA PHE A 25 13.61 10.60 11.35
C PHE A 25 14.32 10.92 12.65
N GLU A 26 15.18 10.03 13.10
CA GLU A 26 16.13 10.32 14.16
C GLU A 26 17.38 10.99 13.52
N PRO A 27 17.75 12.20 13.96
CA PRO A 27 18.84 12.94 13.35
C PRO A 27 20.20 12.42 13.77
N ILE A 28 21.14 12.34 12.82
CA ILE A 28 22.55 12.05 13.04
C ILE A 28 23.36 13.25 12.54
N LEU A 29 24.35 13.68 13.34
CA LEU A 29 25.24 14.78 12.96
C LEU A 29 26.15 14.38 11.80
N TRP A 30 26.24 15.25 10.82
CA TRP A 30 27.08 15.10 9.63
C TRP A 30 27.83 16.41 9.33
N GLU A 31 29.11 16.30 8.99
CA GLU A 31 29.97 17.43 8.61
C GLU A 31 29.71 17.83 7.15
N GLY A 32 28.61 18.41 6.85
CA GLY A 32 28.26 18.84 5.49
C GLY A 32 27.14 19.87 5.51
N ARG A 33 26.93 20.52 4.35
CA ARG A 33 25.86 21.50 4.17
C ARG A 33 24.57 20.93 3.59
N ALA A 34 24.59 19.64 3.23
CA ALA A 34 23.45 18.94 2.66
C ALA A 34 22.85 17.93 3.65
N ILE A 35 21.53 17.75 3.58
CA ILE A 35 20.83 16.70 4.32
C ILE A 35 21.13 15.36 3.67
N LYS A 36 21.59 14.37 4.45
CA LYS A 36 21.68 12.98 4.00
C LYS A 36 20.35 12.30 4.26
N LEU A 37 19.70 11.85 3.20
CA LEU A 37 18.44 11.13 3.25
C LEU A 37 18.67 9.66 2.95
N HIS A 38 17.96 8.78 3.67
CA HIS A 38 18.03 7.34 3.43
C HIS A 38 17.46 7.00 2.03
N PRO A 39 18.16 6.27 1.16
CA PRO A 39 17.74 6.03 -0.23
C PRO A 39 16.38 5.37 -0.37
N LEU A 40 16.00 4.50 0.58
CA LEU A 40 14.74 3.74 0.51
C LEU A 40 13.48 4.60 0.74
N VAL A 41 13.60 5.80 1.29
CA VAL A 41 12.46 6.72 1.46
C VAL A 41 12.26 7.66 0.28
N CYS A 42 13.24 7.76 -0.63
CA CYS A 42 13.17 8.62 -1.81
C CYS A 42 11.90 8.39 -2.66
N PRO A 43 11.43 7.16 -2.92
CA PRO A 43 10.19 6.93 -3.64
C PRO A 43 8.95 7.54 -2.97
N GLY A 44 8.88 7.52 -1.62
CA GLY A 44 7.79 8.13 -0.85
C GLY A 44 7.74 9.65 -1.00
N TYR A 45 8.89 10.29 -1.04
CA TYR A 45 9.01 11.73 -1.30
C TYR A 45 8.97 12.12 -2.78
N ASN A 46 9.07 11.15 -3.69
CA ASN A 46 9.40 11.39 -5.10
C ASN A 46 10.63 12.30 -5.24
N ALA A 47 11.65 12.05 -4.40
CA ALA A 47 12.87 12.85 -4.30
C ALA A 47 14.05 12.17 -5.01
N ASP A 48 14.91 12.99 -5.59
CA ASP A 48 16.22 12.59 -6.08
C ASP A 48 17.32 13.55 -5.54
N PHE A 49 18.57 13.28 -5.86
CA PHE A 49 19.70 14.04 -5.32
C PHE A 49 20.30 15.01 -6.35
N ASP A 50 19.47 15.55 -7.24
CA ASP A 50 19.87 16.50 -8.28
C ASP A 50 19.83 17.97 -7.83
N GLY A 51 19.51 18.23 -6.56
CA GLY A 51 19.39 19.57 -5.98
C GLY A 51 18.05 19.85 -5.32
N ASP A 52 17.23 18.80 -5.10
CA ASP A 52 15.97 18.90 -4.37
C ASP A 52 16.16 19.53 -2.98
N GLN A 53 15.18 20.32 -2.57
CA GLN A 53 15.14 20.95 -1.25
C GLN A 53 14.08 20.29 -0.37
N MET A 54 14.36 20.21 0.94
CA MET A 54 13.44 19.74 1.96
C MET A 54 13.34 20.74 3.10
N ALA A 55 12.13 20.87 3.66
CA ALA A 55 11.92 21.58 4.92
C ALA A 55 12.15 20.59 6.09
N CYS A 56 12.86 21.06 7.12
CA CYS A 56 13.06 20.33 8.35
C CYS A 56 12.27 20.99 9.47
N HIS A 57 11.34 20.25 10.08
CA HIS A 57 10.49 20.74 11.17
C HIS A 57 10.87 20.02 12.47
N LEU A 58 10.90 20.78 13.56
CA LEU A 58 11.24 20.28 14.89
C LEU A 58 9.98 20.24 15.76
N PRO A 59 9.50 19.06 16.20
CA PRO A 59 8.41 18.94 17.17
C PRO A 59 8.85 19.50 18.52
N LEU A 60 8.10 20.46 19.07
CA LEU A 60 8.48 21.13 20.31
C LEU A 60 7.87 20.49 21.57
N SER A 61 6.58 20.10 21.52
CA SER A 61 5.91 19.48 22.66
C SER A 61 6.18 17.99 22.76
N VAL A 62 6.03 17.43 23.96
CA VAL A 62 6.23 15.99 24.23
C VAL A 62 5.19 15.16 23.47
N GLU A 63 3.96 15.65 23.37
CA GLU A 63 2.88 15.01 22.63
C GLU A 63 3.23 14.96 21.13
N ALA A 64 3.69 16.07 20.54
CA ALA A 64 4.11 16.12 19.14
C ALA A 64 5.29 15.18 18.85
N GLN A 65 6.25 15.05 19.79
CA GLN A 65 7.36 14.11 19.68
C GLN A 65 6.87 12.66 19.76
N ALA A 66 5.92 12.36 20.63
CA ALA A 66 5.31 11.04 20.75
C ALA A 66 4.57 10.65 19.46
N GLU A 67 3.75 11.55 18.89
CA GLU A 67 3.09 11.34 17.60
C GLU A 67 4.08 11.15 16.46
N ALA A 68 5.15 11.96 16.39
CA ALA A 68 6.21 11.82 15.41
C ALA A 68 6.85 10.43 15.44
N ARG A 69 7.07 9.87 16.64
CA ARG A 69 7.68 8.52 16.80
C ARG A 69 6.70 7.39 16.52
N THR A 70 5.44 7.50 16.94
CA THR A 70 4.47 6.40 16.82
C THR A 70 3.84 6.35 15.44
N LEU A 71 3.51 7.50 14.85
CA LEU A 71 2.75 7.58 13.59
C LEU A 71 3.61 7.93 12.39
N MET A 72 4.58 8.84 12.53
CA MET A 72 5.27 9.46 11.39
C MET A 72 6.68 8.90 11.13
N LEU A 73 7.23 8.07 12.00
CA LEU A 73 8.55 7.49 11.79
C LEU A 73 8.58 6.69 10.50
N SER A 74 9.63 6.84 9.69
CA SER A 74 9.73 6.22 8.36
C SER A 74 9.60 4.70 8.38
N ILE A 75 10.08 4.04 9.45
CA ILE A 75 9.96 2.58 9.62
C ILE A 75 8.49 2.13 9.76
N ASN A 76 7.61 2.97 10.33
CA ASN A 76 6.20 2.68 10.49
C ASN A 76 5.39 2.93 9.21
N ASN A 77 5.99 3.56 8.19
CA ASN A 77 5.37 3.96 6.93
C ASN A 77 6.01 3.26 5.73
N ILE A 78 6.30 1.98 5.85
CA ILE A 78 6.87 1.15 4.77
C ILE A 78 5.84 0.86 3.68
N LEU A 79 4.56 0.70 4.06
CA LEU A 79 3.47 0.34 3.15
C LEU A 79 2.78 1.56 2.54
N SER A 80 2.31 1.38 1.31
CA SER A 80 1.47 2.35 0.60
C SER A 80 0.04 2.35 1.16
N THR A 81 -0.52 3.52 1.34
CA THR A 81 -1.94 3.70 1.70
C THR A 81 -2.90 3.29 0.59
N LYS A 82 -2.41 3.21 -0.66
CA LYS A 82 -3.19 2.93 -1.86
C LYS A 82 -3.53 1.46 -2.03
N ASP A 83 -2.53 0.58 -1.91
CA ASP A 83 -2.62 -0.84 -2.26
C ASP A 83 -1.98 -1.76 -1.21
N GLY A 84 -1.49 -1.23 -0.10
CA GLY A 84 -0.85 -2.00 0.95
C GLY A 84 0.48 -2.65 0.54
N LYS A 85 1.01 -2.34 -0.64
CA LYS A 85 2.30 -2.84 -1.09
C LYS A 85 3.43 -1.99 -0.54
N PRO A 86 4.63 -2.56 -0.33
CA PRO A 86 5.77 -1.78 0.13
C PRO A 86 6.12 -0.64 -0.83
N VAL A 87 6.28 0.58 -0.29
CA VAL A 87 6.82 1.74 -1.02
C VAL A 87 8.34 1.77 -0.93
N ALA A 88 8.88 1.44 0.24
CA ALA A 88 10.31 1.34 0.50
C ALA A 88 10.88 0.05 -0.10
N ILE A 89 11.05 0.01 -1.43
CA ILE A 89 11.64 -1.12 -2.14
C ILE A 89 13.02 -0.69 -2.63
N PRO A 90 14.08 -1.54 -2.46
CA PRO A 90 15.36 -1.31 -3.09
C PRO A 90 15.22 -1.01 -4.58
N SER A 91 15.98 -0.05 -5.08
CA SER A 91 15.91 0.43 -6.46
C SER A 91 17.31 0.68 -7.04
N GLN A 92 17.39 0.89 -8.34
CA GLN A 92 18.62 1.26 -9.06
C GLN A 92 19.81 0.34 -8.69
N ASP A 93 20.90 0.88 -8.17
CA ASP A 93 22.13 0.13 -7.87
C ASP A 93 21.93 -0.96 -6.83
N MET A 94 21.01 -0.79 -5.88
CA MET A 94 20.69 -1.82 -4.89
C MET A 94 20.10 -3.07 -5.56
N ILE A 95 19.22 -2.88 -6.55
CA ILE A 95 18.65 -3.98 -7.34
C ILE A 95 19.69 -4.55 -8.30
N LEU A 96 20.47 -3.71 -8.95
CA LEU A 96 21.50 -4.15 -9.90
C LEU A 96 22.54 -5.03 -9.21
N GLY A 97 23.03 -4.63 -8.02
CA GLY A 97 23.95 -5.42 -7.22
C GLY A 97 23.36 -6.75 -6.74
N SER A 98 22.12 -6.75 -6.27
CA SER A 98 21.41 -7.98 -5.89
C SER A 98 21.17 -8.91 -7.09
N TYR A 99 20.87 -8.34 -8.25
CA TYR A 99 20.72 -9.09 -9.50
C TYR A 99 22.05 -9.70 -9.94
N TYR A 100 23.13 -8.91 -9.96
CA TYR A 100 24.47 -9.40 -10.27
C TYR A 100 24.91 -10.51 -9.33
N LEU A 101 24.64 -10.38 -8.04
CA LEU A 101 24.97 -11.40 -7.03
C LEU A 101 24.23 -12.73 -7.29
N THR A 102 23.00 -12.69 -7.79
CA THR A 102 22.12 -13.85 -7.92
C THR A 102 22.01 -14.41 -9.33
N ILE A 103 22.54 -13.72 -10.36
CA ILE A 103 22.59 -14.22 -11.73
C ILE A 103 23.56 -15.38 -11.82
N VAL A 104 23.31 -16.30 -12.75
CA VAL A 104 24.10 -17.53 -12.90
C VAL A 104 24.73 -17.57 -14.27
N GLN A 105 25.96 -18.06 -14.35
CA GLN A 105 26.65 -18.29 -15.60
C GLN A 105 26.40 -19.73 -16.08
N THR A 106 25.89 -19.87 -17.30
CA THR A 106 25.67 -21.17 -17.96
C THR A 106 26.51 -21.27 -19.23
N ALA A 107 26.79 -22.48 -19.68
CA ALA A 107 27.62 -22.70 -20.87
C ALA A 107 27.04 -22.06 -22.16
N ASN A 108 25.74 -21.80 -22.20
CA ASN A 108 25.00 -21.29 -23.36
C ASN A 108 24.63 -19.80 -23.27
N ASP A 109 25.33 -19.01 -22.47
CA ASP A 109 24.99 -17.60 -22.24
C ASP A 109 25.19 -16.66 -23.45
N THR A 110 25.83 -17.16 -24.53
CA THR A 110 26.23 -16.34 -25.67
C THR A 110 25.24 -16.29 -26.82
N LYS A 111 24.32 -17.24 -26.96
CA LYS A 111 23.25 -17.22 -27.96
C LYS A 111 22.04 -18.04 -27.52
N VAL A 112 20.87 -17.50 -27.78
CA VAL A 112 19.59 -18.17 -27.55
C VAL A 112 19.06 -18.63 -28.92
N ASP A 113 19.31 -19.89 -29.26
CA ASP A 113 18.74 -20.48 -30.46
C ASP A 113 17.41 -21.16 -30.13
N PHE A 114 16.33 -20.61 -30.67
CA PHE A 114 15.00 -21.20 -30.59
C PHE A 114 14.88 -22.34 -31.60
N THR A 115 14.34 -23.49 -31.23
CA THR A 115 14.01 -24.57 -32.16
C THR A 115 12.90 -24.09 -33.11
N ASP A 116 12.87 -24.65 -34.31
CA ASP A 116 11.87 -24.28 -35.33
C ASP A 116 10.44 -24.67 -34.92
N GLU A 117 10.28 -25.60 -33.98
CA GLU A 117 9.00 -25.97 -33.34
C GLU A 117 8.53 -24.90 -32.34
N GLU A 118 9.40 -24.41 -31.46
CA GLU A 118 9.09 -23.31 -30.56
C GLU A 118 8.75 -22.00 -31.29
N LYS A 119 9.36 -21.80 -32.49
CA LYS A 119 9.05 -20.66 -33.38
C LYS A 119 7.66 -20.74 -33.99
N LYS A 120 7.10 -21.95 -34.18
CA LYS A 120 5.79 -22.17 -34.80
C LYS A 120 4.64 -22.17 -33.78
N GLU A 121 4.83 -22.76 -32.61
CA GLU A 121 3.76 -22.92 -31.61
C GLU A 121 3.38 -21.62 -30.89
N ASN A 122 4.31 -20.74 -30.63
CA ASN A 122 4.02 -19.47 -29.99
C ASN A 122 4.93 -18.33 -30.49
N PRO A 123 4.48 -17.52 -31.46
CA PRO A 123 5.25 -16.38 -31.97
C PRO A 123 5.65 -15.36 -30.90
N LYS A 124 4.93 -15.29 -29.75
CA LYS A 124 5.27 -14.45 -28.62
C LYS A 124 6.26 -15.12 -27.64
N ALA A 125 6.22 -16.45 -27.51
CA ALA A 125 7.19 -17.20 -26.71
C ALA A 125 8.60 -17.15 -27.30
N LYS A 126 8.71 -16.89 -28.61
CA LYS A 126 9.95 -16.70 -29.38
C LYS A 126 10.92 -15.69 -28.77
N PHE A 127 10.45 -14.86 -27.84
CA PHE A 127 11.18 -13.71 -27.30
C PHE A 127 11.28 -13.68 -25.77
N ASP A 128 10.90 -14.74 -25.07
CA ASP A 128 11.08 -14.84 -23.63
C ASP A 128 12.44 -15.46 -23.29
N VAL A 129 13.49 -14.67 -23.53
CA VAL A 129 14.90 -15.02 -23.29
C VAL A 129 15.12 -15.45 -21.82
N MET A 130 14.36 -14.89 -20.88
CA MET A 130 14.44 -15.25 -19.47
C MET A 130 14.02 -16.68 -19.18
N LYS A 131 12.99 -17.18 -19.87
CA LYS A 131 12.55 -18.57 -19.71
C LYS A 131 13.59 -19.55 -20.24
N GLN A 132 14.26 -19.18 -21.32
CA GLN A 132 15.30 -20.05 -21.89
C GLN A 132 16.57 -20.09 -21.03
N TRP A 133 16.98 -18.95 -20.46
CA TRP A 133 18.10 -18.95 -19.54
C TRP A 133 17.78 -19.74 -18.27
N LYS A 134 16.53 -19.69 -17.79
CA LYS A 134 16.08 -20.51 -16.67
C LYS A 134 16.07 -21.99 -17.04
N LYS A 135 15.59 -22.36 -18.23
CA LYS A 135 15.61 -23.75 -18.73
C LYS A 135 17.03 -24.29 -18.83
N ALA A 136 17.98 -23.50 -19.38
CA ALA A 136 19.39 -23.85 -19.44
C ALA A 136 20.04 -24.01 -18.04
N GLU A 137 19.60 -23.23 -17.07
CA GLU A 137 19.98 -23.37 -15.67
C GLU A 137 19.45 -24.67 -15.05
N ASP A 138 18.19 -25.01 -15.31
CA ASP A 138 17.53 -26.20 -14.76
C ASP A 138 18.03 -27.50 -15.43
N GLU A 139 18.50 -27.47 -16.67
CA GLU A 139 19.02 -28.63 -17.43
C GLU A 139 20.52 -28.85 -17.27
N MET A 140 21.22 -28.08 -16.43
CA MET A 140 22.65 -28.19 -16.27
C MET A 140 23.05 -29.49 -15.54
N ASP A 141 24.12 -30.17 -16.05
CA ASP A 141 24.69 -31.35 -15.39
C ASP A 141 25.38 -30.99 -14.06
N THR A 142 24.79 -31.44 -12.97
CA THR A 142 25.28 -31.15 -11.60
C THR A 142 26.17 -32.23 -11.04
N SER A 143 26.42 -33.32 -11.77
CA SER A 143 27.23 -34.48 -11.28
C SER A 143 28.67 -34.11 -10.93
N LYS A 144 29.24 -33.11 -11.63
CA LYS A 144 30.65 -32.70 -11.51
C LYS A 144 30.88 -31.51 -10.57
N LEU A 145 29.81 -31.03 -9.90
CA LEU A 145 29.93 -29.86 -9.04
C LEU A 145 30.70 -30.19 -7.75
N ARG A 146 31.53 -29.23 -7.29
CA ARG A 146 32.23 -29.32 -6.01
C ARG A 146 31.22 -29.18 -4.87
N ALA A 147 31.41 -29.98 -3.82
CA ALA A 147 30.57 -29.97 -2.61
C ALA A 147 31.35 -29.28 -1.48
N TYR A 148 30.61 -28.48 -0.69
CA TYR A 148 31.12 -27.72 0.45
C TYR A 148 30.27 -28.02 1.70
N THR A 149 30.91 -27.98 2.88
CA THR A 149 30.25 -28.35 4.13
C THR A 149 29.38 -27.25 4.75
N GLY A 150 29.48 -26.02 4.26
CA GLY A 150 28.69 -24.91 4.77
C GLY A 150 29.05 -23.56 4.18
N TYR A 151 28.39 -22.51 4.71
CA TYR A 151 28.57 -21.13 4.27
C TYR A 151 30.04 -20.65 4.40
N ASP A 152 30.66 -20.92 5.56
CA ASP A 152 32.01 -20.43 5.86
C ASP A 152 33.07 -21.01 4.92
N GLU A 153 32.96 -22.31 4.57
CA GLU A 153 33.87 -22.95 3.61
C GLU A 153 33.70 -22.37 2.20
N VAL A 154 32.47 -22.08 1.76
CA VAL A 154 32.21 -21.42 0.50
C VAL A 154 32.83 -20.02 0.48
N MET A 155 32.67 -19.27 1.56
CA MET A 155 33.24 -17.92 1.66
C MET A 155 34.75 -17.95 1.67
N LEU A 156 35.38 -18.93 2.32
CA LEU A 156 36.82 -19.13 2.29
C LEU A 156 37.29 -19.45 0.86
N ALA A 157 36.65 -20.38 0.16
CA ALA A 157 36.97 -20.74 -1.21
C ALA A 157 36.77 -19.55 -2.19
N TYR A 158 35.77 -18.73 -1.98
CA TYR A 158 35.51 -17.51 -2.74
C TYR A 158 36.64 -16.47 -2.50
N ASN A 159 36.98 -16.21 -1.26
CA ASN A 159 38.04 -15.26 -0.89
C ASN A 159 39.42 -15.71 -1.40
N LEU A 160 39.65 -17.01 -1.48
CA LEU A 160 40.90 -17.59 -2.06
C LEU A 160 40.86 -17.67 -3.59
N HIS A 161 39.79 -17.10 -4.24
CA HIS A 161 39.61 -17.13 -5.68
C HIS A 161 39.57 -18.53 -6.33
N GLN A 162 39.21 -19.57 -5.56
CA GLN A 162 39.06 -20.94 -6.05
C GLN A 162 37.74 -21.14 -6.81
N ILE A 163 36.72 -20.35 -6.50
CA ILE A 163 35.41 -20.31 -7.13
C ILE A 163 35.03 -18.88 -7.43
N LYS A 164 34.24 -18.69 -8.50
CA LYS A 164 33.66 -17.39 -8.86
C LYS A 164 32.25 -17.27 -8.26
N ILE A 165 31.78 -16.02 -8.15
CA ILE A 165 30.49 -15.70 -7.52
C ILE A 165 29.30 -16.34 -8.24
N HIS A 166 29.42 -16.60 -9.56
CA HIS A 166 28.36 -17.15 -10.42
C HIS A 166 28.50 -18.65 -10.70
N ASP A 167 29.55 -19.32 -10.19
CA ASP A 167 29.80 -20.73 -10.41
C ASP A 167 28.79 -21.57 -9.61
N PHE A 168 28.32 -22.69 -10.20
CA PHE A 168 27.49 -23.62 -9.47
C PHE A 168 28.29 -24.48 -8.52
N ILE A 169 27.76 -24.63 -7.30
CA ILE A 169 28.32 -25.43 -6.22
C ILE A 169 27.24 -26.26 -5.55
N LYS A 170 27.65 -27.32 -4.85
CA LYS A 170 26.82 -28.02 -3.90
C LYS A 170 27.22 -27.62 -2.49
N VAL A 171 26.23 -27.29 -1.65
CA VAL A 171 26.50 -26.86 -0.27
C VAL A 171 25.59 -27.61 0.68
N PHE A 172 26.17 -28.12 1.77
CA PHE A 172 25.40 -28.63 2.89
C PHE A 172 24.86 -27.46 3.71
N ILE A 173 23.53 -27.46 3.97
CA ILE A 173 22.89 -26.46 4.79
C ILE A 173 22.42 -27.11 6.10
N PRO A 174 22.93 -26.64 7.26
CA PRO A 174 22.52 -27.14 8.56
C PRO A 174 20.99 -27.03 8.75
N LYS A 175 20.41 -27.94 9.52
CA LYS A 175 18.95 -27.95 9.76
C LYS A 175 18.43 -26.63 10.34
N GLU A 176 19.24 -25.97 11.16
CA GLU A 176 18.92 -24.67 11.77
C GLU A 176 18.79 -23.54 10.76
N ASP A 177 19.48 -23.63 9.62
CA ASP A 177 19.55 -22.61 8.56
C ASP A 177 18.60 -22.88 7.39
N ARG A 178 17.89 -24.03 7.39
CA ARG A 178 17.01 -24.39 6.28
C ARG A 178 15.77 -23.51 6.23
N PRO A 179 15.36 -23.06 5.04
CA PRO A 179 14.11 -22.34 4.88
C PRO A 179 12.87 -23.23 5.06
N ASP A 180 11.73 -22.62 5.30
CA ASP A 180 10.44 -23.31 5.35
C ASP A 180 10.14 -24.01 4.01
N GLY A 181 9.60 -25.25 4.06
CA GLY A 181 9.28 -26.04 2.87
C GLY A 181 10.46 -26.77 2.23
N PHE A 182 11.60 -26.83 2.92
CA PHE A 182 12.72 -27.66 2.51
C PHE A 182 12.39 -29.15 2.61
N ASN A 183 12.63 -29.92 1.52
CA ASN A 183 12.39 -31.36 1.54
C ASN A 183 13.47 -32.08 2.35
N GLU A 184 13.05 -32.76 3.42
CA GLU A 184 13.96 -33.59 4.27
C GLU A 184 14.37 -34.92 3.63
N SER A 185 13.69 -35.34 2.54
CA SER A 185 13.87 -36.66 1.93
C SER A 185 15.01 -36.74 0.91
N ASP A 186 15.52 -35.60 0.45
CA ASP A 186 16.61 -35.55 -0.54
C ASP A 186 17.93 -35.15 0.13
N ASP A 187 19.06 -35.53 -0.52
CA ASP A 187 20.41 -35.24 -0.04
C ASP A 187 20.51 -33.84 0.60
N ASP A 188 21.09 -33.78 1.78
CA ASP A 188 21.33 -32.56 2.56
C ASP A 188 22.15 -31.49 1.79
N LEU A 189 22.53 -31.81 0.55
CA LEU A 189 23.27 -30.95 -0.37
C LEU A 189 22.33 -30.14 -1.27
N VAL A 190 22.43 -28.83 -1.16
CA VAL A 190 21.67 -27.88 -1.96
C VAL A 190 22.51 -27.35 -3.12
N ILE A 191 21.92 -27.28 -4.31
CA ILE A 191 22.58 -26.72 -5.49
C ILE A 191 22.33 -25.23 -5.54
N THR A 192 23.40 -24.43 -5.50
CA THR A 192 23.32 -22.98 -5.49
C THR A 192 24.60 -22.36 -6.11
N THR A 193 24.71 -21.04 -6.03
CA THR A 193 25.95 -20.31 -6.34
C THR A 193 26.43 -19.56 -5.09
N PRO A 194 27.73 -19.23 -4.96
CA PRO A 194 28.22 -18.44 -3.84
C PRO A 194 27.42 -17.12 -3.68
N GLY A 195 27.11 -16.45 -4.79
CA GLY A 195 26.31 -15.22 -4.74
C GLY A 195 24.91 -15.41 -4.20
N ARG A 196 24.18 -16.44 -4.63
CA ARG A 196 22.83 -16.75 -4.08
C ARG A 196 22.90 -17.16 -2.62
N LEU A 197 23.95 -17.86 -2.22
CA LEU A 197 24.16 -18.25 -0.84
C LEU A 197 24.36 -17.00 0.04
N ILE A 198 25.24 -16.08 -0.36
CA ILE A 198 25.49 -14.80 0.34
C ILE A 198 24.19 -14.02 0.49
N PHE A 199 23.40 -13.90 -0.59
CA PHE A 199 22.12 -13.20 -0.55
C PHE A 199 21.13 -13.86 0.43
N ASN A 200 21.01 -15.18 0.40
CA ASN A 200 20.09 -15.90 1.28
C ASN A 200 20.50 -15.84 2.76
N TYR A 201 21.79 -15.76 3.07
CA TYR A 201 22.23 -15.59 4.46
C TYR A 201 22.03 -14.16 5.00
N ALA A 202 21.86 -13.17 4.12
CA ALA A 202 21.54 -11.80 4.53
C ALA A 202 20.06 -11.56 4.81
N ILE A 203 19.18 -12.49 4.44
CA ILE A 203 17.74 -12.41 4.69
C ILE A 203 17.33 -13.36 5.82
N PRO A 204 16.24 -13.06 6.55
CA PRO A 204 15.70 -13.95 7.58
C PRO A 204 15.47 -15.37 7.06
N ARG A 205 15.71 -16.36 7.93
CA ARG A 205 15.64 -17.79 7.57
C ARG A 205 14.31 -18.17 6.91
N GLU A 206 13.20 -17.71 7.48
CA GLU A 206 11.83 -18.02 7.06
C GLU A 206 11.50 -17.52 5.65
N LEU A 207 12.33 -16.64 5.12
CA LEU A 207 12.13 -15.97 3.83
C LEU A 207 13.18 -16.34 2.79
N ARG A 208 14.11 -17.24 3.11
CA ARG A 208 15.15 -17.64 2.17
C ARG A 208 14.55 -18.22 0.90
N PHE A 209 15.06 -17.78 -0.25
CA PHE A 209 14.57 -18.23 -1.55
C PHE A 209 14.95 -19.67 -1.80
N PHE A 210 13.94 -20.49 -1.93
CA PHE A 210 14.02 -21.92 -2.17
C PHE A 210 13.23 -22.28 -3.43
N TYR A 211 13.75 -23.19 -4.27
CA TYR A 211 13.04 -23.76 -5.40
C TYR A 211 13.52 -25.18 -5.69
N LYS A 212 12.65 -25.98 -6.32
CA LYS A 212 13.00 -27.30 -6.78
C LYS A 212 13.59 -27.24 -8.18
N ARG A 213 14.69 -27.94 -8.39
CA ARG A 213 15.32 -28.11 -9.70
C ARG A 213 15.03 -29.50 -10.22
N HIS A 214 14.76 -29.60 -11.52
CA HIS A 214 14.64 -30.87 -12.23
C HIS A 214 15.95 -31.16 -12.96
N GLU A 215 16.67 -32.15 -12.48
CA GLU A 215 17.92 -32.59 -13.07
C GLU A 215 17.72 -33.88 -13.85
N LYS A 216 18.17 -33.93 -15.10
CA LYS A 216 18.18 -35.14 -15.90
C LYS A 216 19.46 -35.92 -15.61
N ARG A 217 19.34 -37.15 -15.10
CA ARG A 217 20.44 -38.07 -14.87
C ARG A 217 20.30 -39.26 -15.82
N LEU A 218 21.45 -39.88 -16.19
CA LEU A 218 21.50 -41.14 -16.92
C LEU A 218 21.60 -42.30 -15.90
N ASP A 219 20.80 -43.31 -16.11
CA ASP A 219 20.95 -44.59 -15.39
C ASP A 219 22.14 -45.39 -15.95
N GLU A 220 22.45 -46.51 -15.27
CA GLU A 220 23.53 -47.41 -15.70
C GLU A 220 23.29 -48.01 -17.12
N ASN A 221 22.05 -47.96 -17.61
CA ASN A 221 21.63 -48.47 -18.90
C ASN A 221 21.56 -47.36 -19.98
N GLY A 222 21.94 -46.12 -19.64
CA GLY A 222 21.91 -44.96 -20.56
C GLY A 222 20.55 -44.31 -20.73
N ASN A 223 19.51 -44.66 -19.95
CA ASN A 223 18.21 -44.01 -20.00
C ASN A 223 18.21 -42.74 -19.14
N THR A 224 17.57 -41.69 -19.65
CA THR A 224 17.47 -40.41 -18.98
C THR A 224 16.29 -40.44 -18.00
N TYR A 225 16.51 -40.20 -16.72
CA TYR A 225 15.47 -39.99 -15.71
C TYR A 225 15.62 -38.62 -15.05
N THR A 226 14.53 -38.08 -14.55
CA THR A 226 14.50 -36.77 -13.92
C THR A 226 14.49 -36.91 -12.40
N VAL A 227 15.42 -36.25 -11.74
CA VAL A 227 15.50 -36.20 -10.26
C VAL A 227 15.19 -34.77 -9.84
N GLU A 228 14.37 -34.63 -8.79
CA GLU A 228 14.14 -33.33 -8.16
C GLU A 228 15.22 -33.06 -7.10
N ASN A 229 15.96 -31.98 -7.27
CA ASN A 229 16.96 -31.52 -6.33
C ASN A 229 16.54 -30.19 -5.70
N ASN A 230 16.90 -29.98 -4.45
CA ASN A 230 16.70 -28.70 -3.78
C ASN A 230 17.71 -27.66 -4.30
N GLY A 231 17.23 -26.45 -4.57
CA GLY A 231 18.04 -25.32 -4.95
C GLY A 231 17.78 -24.12 -4.03
N LEU A 232 18.83 -23.48 -3.54
CA LEU A 232 18.71 -22.26 -2.73
C LEU A 232 18.99 -21.04 -3.61
N GLY A 233 17.97 -20.19 -3.75
CA GLY A 233 18.06 -18.92 -4.45
C GLY A 233 17.52 -18.96 -5.88
N VAL A 234 17.06 -17.81 -6.30
CA VAL A 234 16.63 -17.47 -7.66
C VAL A 234 17.29 -16.15 -8.05
N THR A 235 17.23 -15.78 -9.33
CA THR A 235 17.71 -14.45 -9.75
C THR A 235 16.79 -13.37 -9.21
N ILE A 236 17.35 -12.42 -8.45
CA ILE A 236 16.59 -11.40 -7.74
C ILE A 236 16.55 -10.12 -8.57
N GLY A 237 15.37 -9.81 -9.10
CA GLY A 237 15.06 -8.52 -9.71
C GLY A 237 14.08 -7.71 -8.86
N LYS A 238 13.66 -6.54 -9.37
CA LYS A 238 12.76 -5.63 -8.65
C LYS A 238 11.43 -6.27 -8.20
N LYS A 239 10.85 -7.15 -9.04
CA LYS A 239 9.59 -7.86 -8.72
C LYS A 239 9.78 -8.84 -7.57
N GLN A 240 10.82 -9.66 -7.59
CA GLN A 240 11.15 -10.62 -6.55
C GLN A 240 11.47 -9.90 -5.22
N MET A 241 12.21 -8.79 -5.32
CA MET A 241 12.53 -7.96 -4.16
C MET A 241 11.26 -7.37 -3.52
N GLY A 242 10.34 -6.84 -4.33
CA GLY A 242 9.06 -6.34 -3.83
C GLY A 242 8.24 -7.42 -3.12
N LYS A 243 8.22 -8.65 -3.68
CA LYS A 243 7.57 -9.80 -3.04
C LYS A 243 8.25 -10.16 -1.71
N LEU A 244 9.58 -10.24 -1.68
CA LEU A 244 10.35 -10.53 -0.47
C LEU A 244 10.05 -9.55 0.66
N VAL A 245 10.05 -8.24 0.37
CA VAL A 245 9.76 -7.19 1.36
C VAL A 245 8.33 -7.32 1.89
N ASN A 246 7.36 -7.58 1.00
CA ASN A 246 5.97 -7.79 1.39
C ASN A 246 5.78 -9.02 2.28
N ASP A 247 6.40 -10.15 1.92
CA ASP A 247 6.33 -11.40 2.68
C ASP A 247 7.02 -11.25 4.05
N CYS A 248 8.13 -10.49 4.10
CA CYS A 248 8.81 -10.14 5.35
C CYS A 248 7.90 -9.33 6.27
N PHE A 249 7.24 -8.32 5.73
CA PHE A 249 6.33 -7.49 6.49
C PHE A 249 5.17 -8.31 7.08
N LYS A 250 4.55 -9.18 6.25
CA LYS A 250 3.42 -10.01 6.66
C LYS A 250 3.79 -11.04 7.73
N LYS A 251 4.98 -11.66 7.65
CA LYS A 251 5.42 -12.72 8.58
C LYS A 251 6.10 -12.20 9.83
N LEU A 252 6.96 -11.18 9.69
CA LEU A 252 7.91 -10.76 10.73
C LEU A 252 7.67 -9.33 11.25
N GLY A 253 6.84 -8.52 10.56
CA GLY A 253 6.46 -7.17 10.96
C GLY A 253 7.50 -6.08 10.63
N PHE A 254 7.28 -4.86 11.14
CA PHE A 254 8.02 -3.66 10.76
C PHE A 254 9.52 -3.71 11.04
N LYS A 255 9.92 -4.15 12.24
CA LYS A 255 11.34 -4.15 12.68
C LYS A 255 12.19 -5.04 11.79
N ALA A 256 11.79 -6.30 11.63
CA ALA A 256 12.50 -7.26 10.79
C ALA A 256 12.57 -6.82 9.32
N THR A 257 11.51 -6.15 8.84
CA THR A 257 11.49 -5.58 7.48
C THR A 257 12.49 -4.43 7.35
N GLY A 258 12.62 -3.58 8.36
CA GLY A 258 13.65 -2.52 8.39
C GLY A 258 15.07 -3.09 8.34
N ASP A 259 15.35 -4.09 9.16
CA ASP A 259 16.66 -4.77 9.21
C ASP A 259 16.98 -5.47 7.87
N LEU A 260 15.98 -6.13 7.26
CA LEU A 260 16.09 -6.72 5.93
C LEU A 260 16.44 -5.68 4.87
N LEU A 261 15.73 -4.55 4.85
CA LEU A 261 15.93 -3.48 3.89
C LEU A 261 17.34 -2.87 3.99
N ASP A 262 17.85 -2.69 5.21
CA ASP A 262 19.20 -2.20 5.44
C ASP A 262 20.28 -3.21 5.00
N SER A 263 20.06 -4.50 5.27
CA SER A 263 20.95 -5.57 4.82
C SER A 263 21.00 -5.65 3.29
N VAL A 264 19.87 -5.63 2.63
CA VAL A 264 19.78 -5.66 1.16
C VAL A 264 20.36 -4.41 0.53
N LYS A 265 20.14 -3.24 1.13
CA LYS A 265 20.78 -1.99 0.68
C LYS A 265 22.29 -2.09 0.71
N ALA A 266 22.86 -2.53 1.83
CA ALA A 266 24.31 -2.67 2.01
C ALA A 266 24.90 -3.67 1.01
N LEU A 267 24.30 -4.85 0.87
CA LEU A 267 24.71 -5.85 -0.13
C LEU A 267 24.61 -5.34 -1.55
N GLY A 268 23.48 -4.72 -1.88
CA GLY A 268 23.21 -4.21 -3.22
C GLY A 268 24.27 -3.20 -3.66
N PHE A 269 24.56 -2.22 -2.84
CA PHE A 269 25.63 -1.24 -3.15
C PHE A 269 27.02 -1.88 -3.22
N HIS A 270 27.34 -2.80 -2.30
CA HIS A 270 28.63 -3.48 -2.28
C HIS A 270 28.87 -4.29 -3.56
N TYR A 271 27.90 -5.10 -3.98
CA TYR A 271 28.05 -5.93 -5.18
C TYR A 271 27.81 -5.16 -6.48
N ALA A 272 27.10 -4.04 -6.48
CA ALA A 272 27.09 -3.11 -7.60
C ALA A 272 28.49 -2.50 -7.83
N LEU A 273 29.19 -2.14 -6.76
CA LEU A 273 30.56 -1.65 -6.84
C LEU A 273 31.51 -2.74 -7.38
N ILE A 274 31.46 -3.95 -6.82
CA ILE A 274 32.34 -5.07 -7.24
C ILE A 274 32.06 -5.46 -8.70
N SER A 275 30.80 -5.42 -9.15
CA SER A 275 30.43 -5.80 -10.52
C SER A 275 31.10 -4.92 -11.58
N GLY A 276 31.40 -3.65 -11.25
CA GLY A 276 31.98 -2.70 -12.18
C GLY A 276 31.13 -2.46 -13.43
N ILE A 277 29.81 -2.71 -13.37
CA ILE A 277 28.90 -2.57 -14.52
C ILE A 277 28.93 -1.12 -15.02
N SER A 278 29.32 -0.96 -16.29
CA SER A 278 29.36 0.32 -16.98
C SER A 278 28.84 0.15 -18.40
N ILE A 279 28.33 1.21 -19.01
CA ILE A 279 27.78 1.22 -20.36
C ILE A 279 28.76 1.83 -21.33
N GLY A 280 29.17 1.07 -22.33
CA GLY A 280 29.93 1.54 -23.47
C GLY A 280 29.10 1.55 -24.75
N ILE A 281 29.56 2.24 -25.80
CA ILE A 281 28.87 2.30 -27.11
C ILE A 281 28.76 0.90 -27.72
N TYR A 282 29.76 0.04 -27.50
CA TYR A 282 29.78 -1.32 -28.04
C TYR A 282 28.82 -2.29 -27.36
N ASP A 283 28.37 -1.97 -26.15
CA ASP A 283 27.38 -2.78 -25.43
C ASP A 283 25.98 -2.66 -26.03
N VAL A 284 25.76 -1.59 -26.82
CA VAL A 284 24.52 -1.40 -27.60
C VAL A 284 24.62 -2.24 -28.88
N ALA A 285 24.32 -3.53 -28.81
CA ALA A 285 24.37 -4.43 -29.95
C ALA A 285 23.21 -4.20 -30.93
N VAL A 286 23.52 -3.81 -32.17
CA VAL A 286 22.52 -3.72 -33.24
C VAL A 286 22.26 -5.13 -33.80
N PRO A 287 20.99 -5.55 -33.90
CA PRO A 287 20.68 -6.89 -34.44
C PRO A 287 21.06 -6.99 -35.94
N PRO A 288 21.74 -8.05 -36.35
CA PRO A 288 22.19 -8.20 -37.75
C PRO A 288 21.04 -8.40 -38.76
N GLU A 289 19.84 -8.76 -38.25
CA GLU A 289 18.64 -8.97 -39.07
C GLU A 289 17.89 -7.66 -39.37
N LYS A 290 18.29 -6.53 -38.76
CA LYS A 290 17.60 -5.25 -38.87
C LYS A 290 17.39 -4.80 -40.30
N ASP A 291 18.45 -4.81 -41.11
CA ASP A 291 18.41 -4.31 -42.49
C ASP A 291 17.43 -5.10 -43.35
N LYS A 292 17.42 -6.44 -43.22
CA LYS A 292 16.46 -7.31 -43.92
C LYS A 292 15.00 -7.04 -43.55
N ILE A 293 14.75 -6.79 -42.27
CA ILE A 293 13.40 -6.48 -41.79
C ILE A 293 12.92 -5.13 -42.32
N LEU A 294 13.83 -4.15 -42.42
CA LEU A 294 13.53 -2.82 -42.96
C LEU A 294 13.28 -2.86 -44.47
N GLU A 295 14.08 -3.60 -45.21
CA GLU A 295 13.90 -3.81 -46.68
C GLU A 295 12.53 -4.45 -47.00
N ASP A 296 12.15 -5.53 -46.28
CA ASP A 296 10.81 -6.16 -46.43
C ASP A 296 9.68 -5.15 -46.07
N GLY A 297 9.91 -4.27 -45.09
CA GLY A 297 8.99 -3.18 -44.75
C GLY A 297 8.82 -2.19 -45.91
N ASP A 298 9.92 -1.76 -46.54
CA ASP A 298 9.90 -0.83 -47.66
C ASP A 298 9.20 -1.44 -48.88
N GLU A 299 9.47 -2.71 -49.19
CA GLU A 299 8.79 -3.40 -50.28
C GLU A 299 7.27 -3.46 -50.11
N LYS A 300 6.78 -3.77 -48.89
CA LYS A 300 5.36 -3.80 -48.56
C LYS A 300 4.70 -2.42 -48.68
N VAL A 301 5.38 -1.40 -48.22
CA VAL A 301 4.88 -0.01 -48.32
C VAL A 301 4.84 0.44 -49.79
N GLU A 302 5.84 0.06 -50.61
CA GLU A 302 5.84 0.35 -52.03
C GLU A 302 4.66 -0.35 -52.75
N GLN A 303 4.33 -1.60 -52.39
CA GLN A 303 3.15 -2.30 -52.91
C GLN A 303 1.86 -1.55 -52.58
N ILE A 304 1.70 -1.09 -51.32
CA ILE A 304 0.54 -0.30 -50.89
C ILE A 304 0.44 1.01 -51.70
N LYS A 305 1.56 1.68 -51.91
CA LYS A 305 1.62 2.91 -52.75
C LYS A 305 1.24 2.64 -54.21
N ARG A 306 1.63 1.46 -54.75
CA ARG A 306 1.22 1.04 -56.11
C ARG A 306 -0.29 0.79 -56.19
N PHE A 307 -0.91 0.15 -55.18
CA PHE A 307 -2.36 -0.06 -55.16
C PHE A 307 -3.11 1.28 -55.07
N PHE A 308 -2.63 2.21 -54.25
CA PHE A 308 -3.20 3.55 -54.16
C PHE A 308 -3.12 4.30 -55.51
N ARG A 309 -1.96 4.29 -56.17
CA ARG A 309 -1.80 4.92 -57.52
C ARG A 309 -2.71 4.34 -58.56
N ARG A 310 -3.14 3.06 -58.41
CA ARG A 310 -4.11 2.38 -59.28
C ARG A 310 -5.57 2.70 -58.92
N GLY A 311 -5.83 3.48 -57.86
CA GLY A 311 -7.17 3.82 -57.42
C GLY A 311 -7.91 2.71 -56.67
N LEU A 312 -7.20 1.66 -56.20
CA LEU A 312 -7.79 0.48 -55.58
C LEU A 312 -8.05 0.70 -54.08
N MET A 313 -7.61 1.81 -53.48
CA MET A 313 -7.83 2.14 -52.07
C MET A 313 -7.90 3.66 -51.89
N THR A 314 -8.56 4.06 -50.78
CA THR A 314 -8.63 5.45 -50.36
C THR A 314 -7.34 5.92 -49.66
N ASP A 315 -7.14 7.23 -49.51
CA ASP A 315 -5.95 7.75 -48.83
C ASP A 315 -5.92 7.38 -47.34
N ASP A 316 -7.09 7.39 -46.69
CA ASP A 316 -7.20 6.95 -45.28
C ASP A 316 -6.84 5.47 -45.08
N GLU A 317 -7.25 4.62 -46.04
CA GLU A 317 -6.92 3.21 -45.99
C GLU A 317 -5.42 2.98 -46.26
N ARG A 318 -4.84 3.72 -47.21
CA ARG A 318 -3.41 3.72 -47.48
C ARG A 318 -2.63 4.09 -46.21
N TYR A 319 -3.01 5.21 -45.58
CA TYR A 319 -2.39 5.68 -44.35
C TYR A 319 -2.43 4.62 -43.26
N ARG A 320 -3.59 4.06 -42.97
CA ARG A 320 -3.75 3.02 -41.95
C ARG A 320 -2.88 1.80 -42.18
N ARG A 321 -2.86 1.31 -43.46
CA ARG A 321 -2.04 0.15 -43.83
C ARG A 321 -0.55 0.42 -43.73
N VAL A 322 -0.08 1.61 -44.11
CA VAL A 322 1.33 1.99 -43.98
C VAL A 322 1.75 2.04 -42.51
N VAL A 323 0.93 2.69 -41.64
CA VAL A 323 1.18 2.73 -40.20
C VAL A 323 1.20 1.32 -39.61
N GLU A 324 0.27 0.46 -40.00
CA GLU A 324 0.22 -0.92 -39.51
C GLU A 324 1.47 -1.72 -39.88
N VAL A 325 1.94 -1.61 -41.16
CA VAL A 325 3.18 -2.26 -41.60
C VAL A 325 4.37 -1.81 -40.76
N TRP A 326 4.55 -0.51 -40.57
CA TRP A 326 5.68 0.01 -39.81
C TRP A 326 5.60 -0.31 -38.31
N SER A 327 4.39 -0.37 -37.75
CA SER A 327 4.20 -0.82 -36.36
C SER A 327 4.65 -2.27 -36.20
N LYS A 328 4.20 -3.17 -37.09
CA LYS A 328 4.62 -4.58 -37.07
C LYS A 328 6.13 -4.74 -37.25
N LYS A 329 6.74 -3.97 -38.18
CA LYS A 329 8.18 -4.01 -38.39
C LYS A 329 8.98 -3.48 -37.21
N THR A 330 8.47 -2.46 -36.53
CA THR A 330 9.09 -1.96 -35.28
C THR A 330 9.09 -3.05 -34.20
N ASP A 331 8.02 -3.81 -34.08
CA ASP A 331 7.93 -4.92 -33.12
C ASP A 331 8.85 -6.10 -33.53
N GLU A 332 8.94 -6.42 -34.83
CA GLU A 332 9.87 -7.44 -35.35
C GLU A 332 11.33 -7.07 -35.06
N VAL A 333 11.74 -5.81 -35.28
CA VAL A 333 13.08 -5.32 -34.93
C VAL A 333 13.33 -5.36 -33.44
N GLY A 334 12.34 -5.00 -32.62
CA GLY A 334 12.42 -5.09 -31.16
C GLY A 334 12.61 -6.54 -30.69
N ALA A 335 11.96 -7.45 -31.35
CA ALA A 335 12.06 -8.89 -31.10
C ALA A 335 13.43 -9.46 -31.51
N ALA A 336 13.93 -9.10 -32.69
CA ALA A 336 15.26 -9.48 -33.13
C ALA A 336 16.36 -8.94 -32.22
N MET A 337 16.19 -7.72 -31.73
CA MET A 337 17.09 -7.12 -30.73
C MET A 337 17.13 -7.94 -29.44
N LYS A 338 15.97 -8.32 -28.89
CA LYS A 338 15.92 -9.14 -27.67
C LYS A 338 16.61 -10.48 -27.84
N SER A 339 16.45 -11.15 -29.00
CA SER A 339 17.10 -12.44 -29.29
C SER A 339 18.61 -12.32 -29.46
N SER A 340 19.13 -11.16 -29.83
CA SER A 340 20.57 -10.90 -29.96
C SER A 340 21.27 -10.49 -28.68
N MET A 341 20.53 -10.23 -27.59
CA MET A 341 21.11 -9.79 -26.31
C MET A 341 21.85 -10.94 -25.60
N VAL A 342 23.01 -10.61 -25.05
CA VAL A 342 23.82 -11.49 -24.21
C VAL A 342 23.42 -11.27 -22.74
N LYS A 343 23.38 -12.36 -21.94
CA LYS A 343 22.93 -12.33 -20.54
C LYS A 343 23.74 -11.38 -19.64
N PHE A 344 25.07 -11.35 -19.81
CA PHE A 344 25.96 -10.49 -19.04
C PHE A 344 26.24 -9.13 -19.71
N ASN A 345 25.46 -8.72 -20.70
CA ASN A 345 25.56 -7.38 -21.23
C ASN A 345 25.02 -6.36 -20.21
N PRO A 346 25.74 -5.25 -19.91
CA PRO A 346 25.31 -4.23 -18.93
C PRO A 346 23.88 -3.72 -19.16
N LEU A 347 23.51 -3.41 -20.39
CA LEU A 347 22.16 -2.94 -20.72
C LEU A 347 21.08 -4.00 -20.45
N THR A 348 21.39 -5.26 -20.77
CA THR A 348 20.49 -6.38 -20.50
C THR A 348 20.29 -6.56 -19.00
N MET A 349 21.36 -6.55 -18.22
CA MET A 349 21.30 -6.68 -16.76
C MET A 349 20.51 -5.53 -16.13
N MET A 350 20.74 -4.27 -16.56
CA MET A 350 19.98 -3.11 -16.03
C MET A 350 18.48 -3.19 -16.32
N ALA A 351 18.10 -3.58 -17.54
CA ALA A 351 16.70 -3.66 -17.92
C ALA A 351 15.98 -4.85 -17.30
N GLN A 352 16.59 -6.03 -17.30
CA GLN A 352 15.98 -7.25 -16.79
C GLN A 352 15.91 -7.29 -15.26
N SER A 353 16.88 -6.72 -14.57
CA SER A 353 16.79 -6.52 -13.12
C SER A 353 15.65 -5.58 -12.74
N GLY A 354 15.21 -4.71 -13.66
CA GLY A 354 14.26 -3.62 -13.38
C GLY A 354 14.93 -2.46 -12.63
N ALA A 355 16.25 -2.41 -12.60
CA ALA A 355 17.01 -1.32 -11.99
C ALA A 355 16.86 -0.01 -12.77
N ARG A 356 17.09 -0.06 -14.07
CA ARG A 356 16.97 1.09 -14.97
C ARG A 356 16.70 0.66 -16.41
N GLY A 357 15.86 1.44 -17.09
CA GLY A 357 15.53 1.21 -18.49
C GLY A 357 14.39 0.19 -18.69
N ASN A 358 13.87 0.19 -19.90
CA ASN A 358 12.88 -0.75 -20.38
C ASN A 358 13.18 -1.17 -21.82
N ASP A 359 12.49 -2.20 -22.30
CA ASP A 359 12.69 -2.74 -23.66
C ASP A 359 12.51 -1.70 -24.76
N ASN A 360 11.57 -0.74 -24.60
CA ASN A 360 11.34 0.31 -25.57
C ASN A 360 12.51 1.31 -25.64
N GLN A 361 13.12 1.63 -24.50
CA GLN A 361 14.31 2.50 -24.47
C GLN A 361 15.51 1.82 -25.12
N ILE A 362 15.74 0.52 -24.85
CA ILE A 362 16.82 -0.23 -25.48
C ILE A 362 16.56 -0.36 -26.99
N ARG A 363 15.30 -0.57 -27.43
CA ARG A 363 14.92 -0.60 -28.84
C ARG A 363 15.28 0.70 -29.55
N GLN A 364 15.09 1.85 -28.92
CA GLN A 364 15.48 3.14 -29.49
C GLN A 364 17.01 3.31 -29.58
N LEU A 365 17.75 2.68 -28.66
CA LEU A 365 19.22 2.72 -28.65
C LEU A 365 19.84 1.79 -29.71
N ALA A 366 19.35 0.55 -29.83
CA ALA A 366 19.96 -0.53 -30.60
C ALA A 366 19.12 -0.98 -31.83
N GLY A 367 17.81 -0.83 -31.80
CA GLY A 367 16.91 -1.27 -32.87
C GLY A 367 16.55 -0.16 -33.84
N MET A 368 15.32 0.36 -33.72
CA MET A 368 14.85 1.54 -34.47
C MET A 368 13.95 2.40 -33.56
N ARG A 369 13.91 3.69 -33.81
CA ARG A 369 13.04 4.60 -33.07
C ARG A 369 11.56 4.36 -33.41
N GLY A 370 11.26 4.13 -34.71
CA GLY A 370 9.91 3.78 -35.17
C GLY A 370 9.06 4.99 -35.53
N LEU A 371 7.74 4.82 -35.46
CA LEU A 371 6.77 5.85 -35.81
C LEU A 371 6.71 6.95 -34.72
N ILE A 372 6.61 8.20 -35.14
CA ILE A 372 6.54 9.38 -34.28
C ILE A 372 5.20 10.08 -34.49
N ALA A 373 4.62 10.64 -33.44
CA ALA A 373 3.44 11.47 -33.52
C ALA A 373 3.80 12.94 -33.80
N ASP A 374 3.03 13.59 -34.66
CA ASP A 374 3.09 15.01 -34.93
C ASP A 374 2.49 15.83 -33.75
N THR A 375 2.61 17.15 -33.80
CA THR A 375 2.06 18.07 -32.82
C THR A 375 0.53 17.93 -32.64
N SER A 376 -0.18 17.52 -33.70
CA SER A 376 -1.63 17.23 -33.64
C SER A 376 -1.97 15.90 -32.95
N GLY A 377 -0.98 15.01 -32.72
CA GLY A 377 -1.16 13.64 -32.22
C GLY A 377 -1.35 12.60 -33.32
N LYS A 378 -1.36 12.98 -34.60
CA LYS A 378 -1.44 12.07 -35.74
C LYS A 378 -0.05 11.44 -35.96
N THR A 379 -0.02 10.12 -36.19
CA THR A 379 1.24 9.41 -36.48
C THR A 379 1.79 9.80 -37.86
N VAL A 380 3.06 10.15 -37.92
CA VAL A 380 3.74 10.45 -39.17
C VAL A 380 3.99 9.15 -39.94
N GLU A 381 3.67 9.13 -41.25
CA GLU A 381 3.80 7.91 -42.08
C GLU A 381 5.24 7.47 -42.29
N LEU A 382 6.20 8.38 -42.19
CA LEU A 382 7.62 8.10 -42.30
C LEU A 382 8.19 7.66 -40.93
N PRO A 383 8.60 6.39 -40.76
CA PRO A 383 9.22 5.97 -39.52
C PRO A 383 10.67 6.44 -39.46
N VAL A 384 11.16 6.66 -38.28
CA VAL A 384 12.59 6.84 -38.02
C VAL A 384 13.22 5.45 -37.93
N LYS A 385 13.91 5.03 -39.00
CA LYS A 385 14.56 3.72 -39.14
C LYS A 385 15.86 3.63 -38.35
N ALA A 386 16.53 4.77 -38.17
CA ALA A 386 17.77 4.88 -37.41
C ALA A 386 17.56 4.68 -35.93
N ASN A 387 18.60 4.26 -35.24
CA ASN A 387 18.70 4.23 -33.78
C ASN A 387 19.69 5.27 -33.28
N PHE A 388 19.76 5.48 -31.97
CA PHE A 388 20.66 6.46 -31.38
C PHE A 388 22.14 6.09 -31.51
N ARG A 389 22.48 4.79 -31.60
CA ARG A 389 23.85 4.34 -31.82
C ARG A 389 24.37 4.69 -33.21
N GLU A 390 23.55 4.50 -34.23
CA GLU A 390 23.88 4.84 -35.63
C GLU A 390 23.85 6.34 -35.88
N GLY A 391 23.09 7.09 -35.08
CA GLY A 391 22.83 8.50 -35.23
C GLY A 391 21.57 8.77 -36.09
N LEU A 392 20.89 9.88 -35.78
CA LEU A 392 19.70 10.32 -36.50
C LEU A 392 20.09 11.27 -37.63
N THR A 393 19.36 11.19 -38.75
CA THR A 393 19.47 12.23 -39.79
C THR A 393 18.88 13.56 -39.29
N VAL A 394 19.20 14.66 -39.92
CA VAL A 394 18.67 15.98 -39.58
C VAL A 394 17.15 15.98 -39.62
N LEU A 395 16.55 15.33 -40.62
CA LEU A 395 15.10 15.21 -40.76
C LEU A 395 14.48 14.39 -39.62
N ASP A 396 15.08 13.25 -39.28
CA ASP A 396 14.64 12.40 -38.18
C ASP A 396 14.69 13.12 -36.84
N TYR A 397 15.76 13.86 -36.61
CA TYR A 397 15.90 14.69 -35.41
C TYR A 397 14.82 15.77 -35.33
N PHE A 398 14.58 16.50 -36.43
CA PHE A 398 13.57 17.54 -36.48
C PHE A 398 12.17 16.99 -36.23
N THR A 399 11.79 15.90 -36.89
CA THR A 399 10.50 15.22 -36.69
C THR A 399 10.35 14.74 -35.24
N SER A 400 11.41 14.20 -34.67
CA SER A 400 11.43 13.73 -33.30
C SER A 400 11.27 14.85 -32.26
N SER A 401 11.77 16.05 -32.56
CA SER A 401 11.71 17.20 -31.64
C SER A 401 10.27 17.69 -31.43
N HIS A 402 9.37 17.48 -32.37
CA HIS A 402 7.95 17.86 -32.26
C HIS A 402 7.27 17.08 -31.12
N GLY A 403 7.47 15.77 -31.07
CA GLY A 403 6.93 14.91 -30.00
C GLY A 403 7.49 15.27 -28.62
N ALA A 404 8.80 15.52 -28.54
CA ALA A 404 9.44 15.93 -27.28
C ALA A 404 8.91 17.27 -26.77
N ARG A 405 8.78 18.28 -27.64
CA ARG A 405 8.22 19.60 -27.28
C ARG A 405 6.77 19.50 -26.83
N LYS A 406 5.95 18.70 -27.54
CA LYS A 406 4.56 18.43 -27.14
C LYS A 406 4.50 17.78 -25.77
N GLY A 407 5.34 16.75 -25.52
CA GLY A 407 5.41 16.08 -24.21
C GLY A 407 5.73 17.05 -23.07
N LEU A 408 6.68 17.97 -23.26
CA LEU A 408 7.03 18.99 -22.27
C LEU A 408 5.86 19.96 -22.00
N ALA A 409 5.19 20.43 -23.05
CA ALA A 409 4.05 21.34 -22.92
C ALA A 409 2.85 20.63 -22.24
N ASP A 410 2.53 19.42 -22.67
CA ASP A 410 1.45 18.60 -22.08
C ASP A 410 1.71 18.31 -20.61
N THR A 411 2.95 18.02 -20.23
CA THR A 411 3.34 17.79 -18.83
C THR A 411 3.07 19.01 -17.98
N ALA A 412 3.50 20.20 -18.44
CA ALA A 412 3.30 21.45 -17.70
C ALA A 412 1.81 21.76 -17.46
N LEU A 413 0.97 21.59 -18.49
CA LEU A 413 -0.47 21.85 -18.39
C LEU A 413 -1.20 20.83 -17.53
N ARG A 414 -0.97 19.55 -17.77
CA ARG A 414 -1.68 18.46 -17.06
C ARG A 414 -1.31 18.36 -15.58
N THR A 415 -0.13 18.81 -15.19
CA THR A 415 0.25 18.86 -13.78
C THR A 415 -0.69 19.74 -12.97
N ALA A 416 -1.06 20.92 -13.52
CA ALA A 416 -2.03 21.80 -12.90
C ALA A 416 -3.43 21.17 -12.81
N ASP A 417 -3.89 20.52 -13.88
CA ASP A 417 -5.20 19.84 -13.91
C ASP A 417 -5.28 18.71 -12.89
N SER A 418 -4.22 17.90 -12.78
CA SER A 418 -4.14 16.82 -11.78
C SER A 418 -4.14 17.37 -10.36
N GLY A 419 -3.41 18.45 -10.10
CA GLY A 419 -3.41 19.14 -8.80
C GLY A 419 -4.81 19.67 -8.42
N TYR A 420 -5.50 20.29 -9.37
CA TYR A 420 -6.85 20.79 -9.18
C TYR A 420 -7.87 19.66 -8.95
N LEU A 421 -7.76 18.55 -9.69
CA LEU A 421 -8.59 17.35 -9.46
C LEU A 421 -8.40 16.81 -8.05
N THR A 422 -7.14 16.66 -7.60
CA THR A 422 -6.82 16.17 -6.26
C THR A 422 -7.45 17.05 -5.19
N ARG A 423 -7.32 18.38 -5.31
CA ARG A 423 -7.92 19.34 -4.39
C ARG A 423 -9.43 19.17 -4.31
N ARG A 424 -10.13 19.11 -5.45
CA ARG A 424 -11.58 18.91 -5.48
C ARG A 424 -12.01 17.58 -4.85
N LEU A 425 -11.25 16.51 -5.08
CA LEU A 425 -11.51 15.22 -4.45
C LEU A 425 -11.37 15.31 -2.93
N VAL A 426 -10.32 15.97 -2.43
CA VAL A 426 -10.13 16.19 -0.98
C VAL A 426 -11.28 17.02 -0.41
N ASP A 427 -11.65 18.14 -1.05
CA ASP A 427 -12.72 19.01 -0.58
C ASP A 427 -14.07 18.28 -0.44
N VAL A 428 -14.37 17.33 -1.34
CA VAL A 428 -15.61 16.53 -1.29
C VAL A 428 -15.54 15.38 -0.30
N SER A 429 -14.36 14.77 -0.12
CA SER A 429 -14.22 13.53 0.66
C SER A 429 -13.68 13.75 2.09
N GLN A 430 -13.35 14.98 2.49
CA GLN A 430 -12.76 15.27 3.80
C GLN A 430 -13.64 14.83 4.98
N ASP A 431 -14.97 14.82 4.81
CA ASP A 431 -15.92 14.44 5.85
C ASP A 431 -16.11 12.92 5.97
N VAL A 432 -15.55 12.14 5.04
CA VAL A 432 -15.58 10.67 5.08
C VAL A 432 -14.50 10.17 6.03
N ILE A 433 -14.89 10.01 7.28
CA ILE A 433 -14.04 9.57 8.40
C ILE A 433 -14.66 8.29 8.97
N VAL A 434 -13.84 7.39 9.49
CA VAL A 434 -14.32 6.22 10.25
C VAL A 434 -14.80 6.72 11.62
N ARG A 435 -16.12 6.66 11.86
CA ARG A 435 -16.72 7.22 13.08
C ARG A 435 -17.25 6.18 14.04
N GLU A 436 -17.61 5.02 13.54
CA GLU A 436 -18.26 3.93 14.24
C GLU A 436 -17.51 2.62 14.01
N GLU A 437 -17.59 1.72 14.96
CA GLU A 437 -17.02 0.38 14.80
C GLU A 437 -17.87 -0.47 13.85
N ASP A 438 -19.19 -0.44 14.02
CA ASP A 438 -20.14 -1.23 13.26
C ASP A 438 -21.43 -0.43 12.98
N CYS A 439 -21.80 -0.26 11.72
CA CYS A 439 -23.06 0.41 11.34
C CYS A 439 -24.32 -0.45 11.57
N ASP A 440 -24.16 -1.76 11.78
CA ASP A 440 -25.26 -2.66 12.14
C ASP A 440 -25.63 -2.53 13.63
N VAL A 441 -24.77 -1.84 14.43
CA VAL A 441 -24.99 -1.58 15.83
C VAL A 441 -24.81 -0.09 16.11
N GLN A 442 -25.87 0.59 16.45
CA GLN A 442 -25.80 1.99 16.83
C GLN A 442 -25.63 2.14 18.33
N VAL A 443 -24.61 2.93 18.73
CA VAL A 443 -24.29 3.21 20.13
C VAL A 443 -24.84 4.59 20.49
N LEU A 444 -25.83 4.61 21.37
CA LEU A 444 -26.36 5.83 21.97
C LEU A 444 -25.64 6.09 23.28
N ASN A 445 -24.91 7.21 23.37
CA ASN A 445 -24.20 7.63 24.57
C ASN A 445 -24.90 8.85 25.18
N PHE A 446 -25.74 8.59 26.18
CA PHE A 446 -26.54 9.63 26.84
C PHE A 446 -25.69 10.65 27.56
N ASP A 447 -24.54 10.28 28.12
CA ASP A 447 -23.62 11.20 28.81
C ASP A 447 -23.00 12.22 27.87
N ARG A 448 -22.59 11.75 26.68
CA ARG A 448 -22.02 12.61 25.64
C ARG A 448 -23.05 13.61 25.12
N GLU A 449 -24.25 13.15 24.87
CA GLU A 449 -25.34 14.01 24.37
C GLU A 449 -25.77 15.06 25.39
N GLN A 450 -25.83 14.70 26.66
CA GLN A 450 -26.07 15.68 27.73
C GLN A 450 -24.96 16.71 27.83
N SER A 451 -23.70 16.30 27.69
CA SER A 451 -22.59 17.28 27.76
C SER A 451 -22.63 18.25 26.57
N LEU A 452 -23.17 17.82 25.39
CA LEU A 452 -23.42 18.69 24.26
C LEU A 452 -24.50 19.74 24.54
N ILE A 453 -25.59 19.35 25.22
CA ILE A 453 -26.63 20.29 25.63
C ILE A 453 -26.08 21.28 26.64
N ALA A 454 -25.34 20.82 27.67
CA ALA A 454 -24.70 21.66 28.66
C ALA A 454 -23.70 22.67 28.03
N SER A 455 -23.16 22.36 26.86
CA SER A 455 -22.25 23.25 26.09
C SER A 455 -22.96 24.28 25.22
N GLN A 456 -24.29 24.22 25.08
CA GLN A 456 -25.03 25.20 24.28
C GLN A 456 -24.82 26.64 24.79
N PRO A 457 -24.71 27.62 23.86
CA PRO A 457 -24.35 29.00 24.24
C PRO A 457 -25.31 29.64 25.26
N GLU A 458 -26.59 29.32 25.18
CA GLU A 458 -27.63 29.86 26.05
C GLU A 458 -27.52 29.31 27.47
N VAL A 459 -27.42 27.99 27.63
CA VAL A 459 -27.27 27.32 28.93
C VAL A 459 -25.97 27.74 29.60
N LYS A 460 -24.87 27.71 28.83
CA LYS A 460 -23.55 28.13 29.32
C LYS A 460 -23.50 29.60 29.76
N LYS A 461 -24.18 30.49 29.03
CA LYS A 461 -24.27 31.94 29.36
C LYS A 461 -25.00 32.17 30.66
N THR A 462 -26.11 31.46 30.89
CA THR A 462 -26.89 31.59 32.15
C THR A 462 -26.08 31.14 33.36
N ILE A 463 -25.47 29.97 33.29
CA ILE A 463 -24.64 29.44 34.40
C ILE A 463 -23.37 30.25 34.62
N MET A 464 -22.68 30.70 33.55
CA MET A 464 -21.52 31.58 33.69
C MET A 464 -21.88 32.95 34.25
N GLY A 465 -23.06 33.47 33.94
CA GLY A 465 -23.56 34.72 34.53
C GLY A 465 -23.78 34.61 36.05
N LEU A 466 -24.22 33.43 36.50
CA LEU A 466 -24.45 33.14 37.92
C LEU A 466 -23.18 32.68 38.67
N LYS A 467 -22.11 32.33 37.96
CA LYS A 467 -20.89 31.76 38.55
C LYS A 467 -20.31 32.60 39.67
N GLN A 468 -20.26 33.91 39.51
CA GLN A 468 -19.72 34.82 40.52
C GLN A 468 -20.64 34.92 41.76
N THR A 469 -21.95 34.72 41.59
CA THR A 469 -22.96 34.76 42.68
C THR A 469 -22.98 33.44 43.43
N LEU A 470 -22.75 32.32 42.77
CA LEU A 470 -22.76 30.99 43.36
C LEU A 470 -21.44 30.60 44.02
N LEU A 471 -20.31 31.16 43.60
CA LEU A 471 -19.01 30.91 44.24
C LEU A 471 -18.99 31.43 45.67
N GLY A 472 -18.73 30.53 46.61
CA GLY A 472 -18.71 30.87 48.06
C GLY A 472 -20.09 30.87 48.72
N ALA A 473 -21.19 30.63 47.98
CA ALA A 473 -22.51 30.44 48.56
C ALA A 473 -22.63 29.06 49.22
N VAL A 474 -23.49 28.92 50.23
CA VAL A 474 -23.71 27.67 50.96
C VAL A 474 -25.03 27.07 50.52
N LEU A 475 -25.06 25.77 50.22
CA LEU A 475 -26.26 25.05 49.82
C LEU A 475 -27.27 24.95 50.96
N ASP A 476 -28.53 25.34 50.70
CA ASP A 476 -29.64 25.22 51.66
C ASP A 476 -30.35 23.86 51.57
N GLU A 477 -30.30 23.21 50.42
CA GLU A 477 -30.89 21.89 50.14
C GLU A 477 -29.89 20.98 49.47
N ASP A 478 -30.13 19.65 49.57
CA ASP A 478 -29.37 18.66 48.78
C ASP A 478 -29.69 18.81 47.31
N VAL A 479 -28.65 18.86 46.47
CA VAL A 479 -28.79 18.89 45.01
C VAL A 479 -28.79 17.46 44.49
N LEU A 480 -29.88 17.08 43.88
CA LEU A 480 -30.08 15.73 43.36
C LEU A 480 -29.83 15.68 41.85
N ASP A 481 -29.22 14.58 41.39
CA ASP A 481 -29.21 14.27 39.96
C ASP A 481 -30.64 13.91 39.53
N ARG A 482 -31.13 14.61 38.54
CA ARG A 482 -32.50 14.43 38.04
C ARG A 482 -32.77 13.02 37.51
N ARG A 483 -31.73 12.29 37.07
CA ARG A 483 -31.86 11.01 36.39
C ARG A 483 -32.05 9.83 37.32
N ASN A 484 -31.28 9.83 38.42
CA ASN A 484 -31.22 8.71 39.33
C ASN A 484 -31.63 9.07 40.77
N GLY A 485 -31.84 10.36 41.05
CA GLY A 485 -32.15 10.83 42.38
C GLY A 485 -30.97 10.80 43.37
N ASP A 486 -29.75 10.54 42.88
CA ASP A 486 -28.58 10.56 43.74
C ASP A 486 -28.21 11.98 44.18
N ILE A 487 -27.65 12.09 45.36
CA ILE A 487 -27.20 13.37 45.87
C ILE A 487 -25.89 13.77 45.22
N LEU A 488 -25.91 14.79 44.36
CA LEU A 488 -24.72 15.36 43.72
C LEU A 488 -23.93 16.24 44.71
N LEU A 489 -24.62 17.08 45.44
CA LEU A 489 -24.03 17.97 46.42
C LEU A 489 -24.91 18.00 47.68
N VAL A 490 -24.28 17.95 48.84
CA VAL A 490 -24.97 17.86 50.14
C VAL A 490 -25.27 19.26 50.69
N LYS A 491 -26.43 19.43 51.34
CA LYS A 491 -26.80 20.61 52.06
C LYS A 491 -25.68 21.08 53.01
N GLY A 492 -25.46 22.37 53.06
CA GLY A 492 -24.44 23.00 53.90
C GLY A 492 -23.04 23.04 53.26
N LYS A 493 -22.85 22.48 52.06
CA LYS A 493 -21.59 22.59 51.31
C LYS A 493 -21.42 23.99 50.73
N THR A 494 -20.23 24.59 50.91
CA THR A 494 -19.84 25.83 50.21
C THR A 494 -19.43 25.51 48.78
N LEU A 495 -20.06 26.18 47.82
CA LEU A 495 -19.84 25.95 46.40
C LEU A 495 -18.48 26.48 45.93
N ASP A 496 -17.70 25.62 45.27
CA ASP A 496 -16.47 25.98 44.59
C ASP A 496 -16.65 25.99 43.06
N ALA A 497 -15.57 26.22 42.32
CA ALA A 497 -15.59 26.31 40.85
C ALA A 497 -15.88 24.95 40.18
N ASP A 498 -15.47 23.85 40.83
CA ASP A 498 -15.69 22.50 40.35
C ASP A 498 -17.15 22.08 40.57
N ASP A 499 -17.74 22.50 41.71
CA ASP A 499 -19.16 22.29 42.01
C ASP A 499 -20.07 23.00 40.98
N VAL A 500 -19.77 24.25 40.62
CA VAL A 500 -20.53 24.95 39.56
C VAL A 500 -20.39 24.26 38.20
N THR A 501 -19.23 23.69 37.94
CA THR A 501 -19.02 22.88 36.71
C THR A 501 -19.82 21.58 36.78
N LEU A 502 -19.93 20.94 37.93
CA LEU A 502 -20.73 19.76 38.19
C LEU A 502 -22.22 20.05 37.97
N LEU A 503 -22.74 21.15 38.49
CA LEU A 503 -24.13 21.60 38.32
C LEU A 503 -24.47 21.75 36.79
N ASN A 504 -23.56 22.33 36.04
CA ASN A 504 -23.71 22.47 34.59
C ASN A 504 -23.73 21.10 33.87
N ARG A 505 -22.80 20.22 34.25
CA ARG A 505 -22.66 18.89 33.63
C ARG A 505 -23.87 17.99 33.84
N HIS A 506 -24.50 18.09 35.03
CA HIS A 506 -25.71 17.30 35.39
C HIS A 506 -27.01 18.01 35.06
N LEU A 507 -26.97 19.17 34.39
CA LEU A 507 -28.13 19.95 33.95
C LEU A 507 -29.15 20.19 35.11
N VAL A 508 -28.65 20.56 36.27
CA VAL A 508 -29.48 20.88 37.46
C VAL A 508 -30.36 22.07 37.11
N GLU A 509 -31.66 21.98 37.42
CA GLU A 509 -32.67 23.01 37.07
C GLU A 509 -32.67 24.17 38.01
N HIS A 510 -32.71 23.87 39.31
CA HIS A 510 -32.80 24.87 40.39
C HIS A 510 -31.78 24.56 41.45
N ILE A 511 -31.28 25.61 42.09
CA ILE A 511 -30.40 25.51 43.23
C ILE A 511 -30.82 26.53 44.30
N SER A 512 -30.96 26.06 45.54
CA SER A 512 -31.24 26.92 46.69
C SER A 512 -29.95 27.14 47.49
N VAL A 513 -29.52 28.39 47.59
CA VAL A 513 -28.25 28.74 48.24
C VAL A 513 -28.43 29.92 49.20
N ILE A 514 -27.64 29.90 50.23
CA ILE A 514 -27.50 31.00 51.17
C ILE A 514 -26.22 31.77 50.79
N ILE A 515 -26.38 33.02 50.39
CA ILE A 515 -25.24 33.92 50.08
C ILE A 515 -24.77 34.57 51.37
N PRO A 516 -23.51 34.35 51.80
CA PRO A 516 -23.01 34.97 53.05
C PRO A 516 -23.05 36.50 52.95
N THR A 517 -23.64 37.14 53.97
CA THR A 517 -23.64 38.60 54.11
C THR A 517 -22.63 39.02 55.18
N ALA A 518 -22.40 40.33 55.31
CA ALA A 518 -21.47 40.86 56.31
C ALA A 518 -21.85 40.48 57.76
N ASP A 519 -23.12 40.11 58.02
CA ASP A 519 -23.65 39.70 59.31
C ASP A 519 -23.58 38.19 59.61
N GLY A 520 -23.02 37.40 58.66
CA GLY A 520 -22.86 35.95 58.74
C GLY A 520 -23.91 35.14 57.99
N ILE A 521 -23.71 33.79 57.95
CA ILE A 521 -24.56 32.86 57.21
C ILE A 521 -25.96 32.69 57.85
N GLU A 522 -26.06 32.76 59.19
CA GLU A 522 -27.30 32.51 59.89
C GLU A 522 -28.35 33.60 59.71
N ALA A 523 -27.96 34.80 59.28
CA ALA A 523 -28.86 35.92 59.03
C ALA A 523 -29.35 36.07 57.58
N ALA A 524 -28.87 35.24 56.64
CA ALA A 524 -29.19 35.32 55.23
C ALA A 524 -30.36 34.40 54.86
N GLU A 525 -31.36 34.95 54.17
CA GLU A 525 -32.47 34.14 53.62
C GLU A 525 -32.02 33.33 52.46
N PRO A 526 -32.48 32.04 52.30
CA PRO A 526 -32.19 31.21 51.13
C PRO A 526 -32.72 31.85 49.85
N LYS A 527 -31.91 31.82 48.79
CA LYS A 527 -32.30 32.28 47.45
C LYS A 527 -32.24 31.11 46.47
N THR A 528 -33.35 30.88 45.79
CA THR A 528 -33.44 29.90 44.74
C THR A 528 -33.08 30.53 43.38
N PHE A 529 -32.13 29.94 42.68
CA PHE A 529 -31.73 30.35 41.33
C PHE A 529 -32.16 29.31 40.33
N ASP A 530 -32.79 29.76 39.25
CA ASP A 530 -33.07 28.96 38.06
C ASP A 530 -31.81 28.96 37.16
N LEU A 531 -31.28 27.79 36.89
CA LEU A 531 -30.08 27.62 36.07
C LEU A 531 -30.38 27.63 34.56
N GLY A 532 -31.66 27.78 34.15
CA GLY A 532 -32.07 27.92 32.77
C GLY A 532 -31.94 26.62 31.93
N THR A 533 -31.92 25.48 32.61
CA THR A 533 -31.72 24.18 31.93
C THR A 533 -33.03 23.47 31.60
N GLN A 534 -34.17 23.89 32.18
CA GLN A 534 -35.49 23.23 32.02
C GLN A 534 -35.91 23.08 30.55
N ASP A 535 -35.85 24.17 29.78
CA ASP A 535 -36.28 24.15 28.40
C ASP A 535 -35.36 23.29 27.55
N ALA A 536 -34.05 23.38 27.77
CA ALA A 536 -33.08 22.56 27.06
C ALA A 536 -33.21 21.05 27.35
N VAL A 537 -33.47 20.69 28.63
CA VAL A 537 -33.74 19.30 29.04
C VAL A 537 -35.06 18.79 28.47
N ALA A 538 -36.12 19.63 28.48
CA ALA A 538 -37.42 19.25 27.90
C ALA A 538 -37.35 19.06 26.41
N GLU A 539 -36.61 19.89 25.71
CA GLU A 539 -36.37 19.77 24.28
C GLU A 539 -35.56 18.51 23.94
N TYR A 540 -34.49 18.23 24.67
CA TYR A 540 -33.70 17.01 24.57
C TYR A 540 -34.55 15.76 24.78
N ASN A 541 -35.32 15.69 25.88
CA ASN A 541 -36.16 14.53 26.15
C ASN A 541 -37.22 14.33 25.05
N ARG A 542 -37.74 15.43 24.49
CA ARG A 542 -38.68 15.34 23.34
C ARG A 542 -37.99 14.84 22.08
N ALA A 543 -36.82 15.36 21.77
CA ALA A 543 -36.06 14.95 20.63
C ALA A 543 -35.59 13.50 20.76
N MET A 544 -35.09 13.09 21.93
CA MET A 544 -34.66 11.73 22.20
C MET A 544 -35.81 10.73 22.19
N ARG A 545 -36.97 11.10 22.77
CA ARG A 545 -38.19 10.28 22.66
C ARG A 545 -38.57 10.07 21.21
N HIS A 546 -38.59 11.14 20.42
CA HIS A 546 -38.89 11.04 18.98
C HIS A 546 -37.86 10.14 18.29
N HIS A 547 -36.58 10.29 18.59
CA HIS A 547 -35.51 9.48 18.03
C HIS A 547 -35.69 7.99 18.38
N LEU A 548 -35.91 7.67 19.66
CA LEU A 548 -36.13 6.28 20.09
C LEU A 548 -37.41 5.66 19.51
N THR A 549 -38.50 6.43 19.43
CA THR A 549 -39.79 5.91 18.95
C THR A 549 -39.97 5.89 17.45
N VAL A 550 -39.18 6.65 16.68
CA VAL A 550 -39.27 6.71 15.21
C VAL A 550 -38.12 5.93 14.57
N HIS A 551 -36.90 6.20 14.97
CA HIS A 551 -35.70 5.57 14.33
C HIS A 551 -35.40 4.18 14.87
N PHE A 552 -35.69 3.90 16.14
CA PHE A 552 -35.42 2.62 16.78
C PHE A 552 -36.68 1.77 17.05
N ALA A 553 -37.86 2.20 16.61
CA ALA A 553 -39.05 1.42 16.77
C ALA A 553 -38.93 0.01 16.18
N GLY A 554 -39.18 -1.01 17.01
CA GLY A 554 -39.08 -2.42 16.60
C GLY A 554 -37.68 -2.98 16.52
N LYS A 555 -36.62 -2.17 16.73
CA LYS A 555 -35.25 -2.64 16.81
C LYS A 555 -34.97 -3.30 18.16
N LYS A 556 -33.93 -4.16 18.20
CA LYS A 556 -33.55 -4.94 19.39
C LYS A 556 -32.28 -4.41 20.01
N LEU A 557 -32.17 -4.54 21.33
CA LEU A 557 -30.91 -4.29 22.01
C LEU A 557 -29.88 -5.37 21.65
N GLU A 558 -28.65 -4.95 21.34
CA GLU A 558 -27.54 -5.85 21.02
C GLU A 558 -26.95 -6.52 22.27
N GLU A 559 -26.82 -5.75 23.35
CA GLU A 559 -26.29 -6.17 24.62
C GLU A 559 -27.24 -5.79 25.77
N ASP A 560 -27.03 -6.35 26.95
CA ASP A 560 -27.75 -5.96 28.14
C ASP A 560 -27.51 -4.48 28.46
N ALA A 561 -28.55 -3.73 28.71
CA ALA A 561 -28.45 -2.35 29.13
C ALA A 561 -28.29 -2.25 30.66
N TYR A 562 -27.18 -1.65 31.07
CA TYR A 562 -26.80 -1.51 32.48
C TYR A 562 -27.07 -0.10 32.98
N ASP A 563 -27.48 0.00 34.25
CA ASP A 563 -27.43 1.29 34.98
C ASP A 563 -25.97 1.61 35.40
N ARG A 564 -25.75 2.78 35.96
CA ARG A 564 -24.42 3.17 36.47
C ARG A 564 -23.95 2.34 37.67
N GLN A 565 -24.83 1.60 38.29
CA GLN A 565 -24.53 0.71 39.42
C GLN A 565 -24.18 -0.71 38.95
N GLY A 566 -24.32 -1.01 37.64
CA GLY A 566 -24.03 -2.29 37.06
C GLY A 566 -25.18 -3.27 37.07
N ASN A 567 -26.42 -2.84 37.38
CA ASN A 567 -27.59 -3.69 37.32
C ASN A 567 -28.15 -3.72 35.89
N VAL A 568 -28.59 -4.90 35.44
CA VAL A 568 -29.25 -5.05 34.16
C VAL A 568 -30.67 -4.49 34.24
N LEU A 569 -30.97 -3.42 33.49
CA LEU A 569 -32.31 -2.86 33.36
C LEU A 569 -33.09 -3.48 32.21
N PHE A 570 -32.46 -3.70 31.10
CA PHE A 570 -33.05 -4.34 29.92
C PHE A 570 -32.10 -5.41 29.40
N PRO A 571 -32.54 -6.66 29.25
CA PRO A 571 -31.70 -7.71 28.70
C PRO A 571 -31.53 -7.57 27.17
N ALA A 572 -30.42 -8.13 26.64
CA ALA A 572 -30.18 -8.24 25.21
C ALA A 572 -31.37 -8.85 24.48
N GLY A 573 -31.66 -8.35 23.27
CA GLY A 573 -32.82 -8.78 22.48
C GLY A 573 -34.14 -8.11 22.84
N THR A 574 -34.20 -7.21 23.85
CA THR A 574 -35.40 -6.41 24.16
C THR A 574 -35.77 -5.53 22.97
N VAL A 575 -37.01 -5.57 22.53
CA VAL A 575 -37.51 -4.75 21.42
C VAL A 575 -37.86 -3.35 21.95
N ILE A 576 -37.36 -2.32 21.27
CA ILE A 576 -37.67 -0.93 21.62
C ILE A 576 -39.07 -0.59 21.07
N ASP A 577 -40.04 -0.52 21.95
CA ASP A 577 -41.34 0.05 21.70
C ASP A 577 -41.53 1.39 22.46
N SER A 578 -42.70 1.99 22.36
CA SER A 578 -42.97 3.29 23.03
C SER A 578 -42.79 3.23 24.54
N ASP A 579 -43.22 2.11 25.16
CA ASP A 579 -43.15 1.93 26.61
C ASP A 579 -41.75 1.68 27.10
N VAL A 580 -40.93 0.93 26.33
CA VAL A 580 -39.52 0.69 26.60
C VAL A 580 -38.72 1.97 26.40
N ALA A 581 -39.00 2.76 25.34
CA ALA A 581 -38.37 4.05 25.10
C ALA A 581 -38.58 5.03 26.26
N GLU A 582 -39.82 5.09 26.85
CA GLU A 582 -40.08 5.92 28.03
C GLU A 582 -39.31 5.46 29.26
N LYS A 583 -39.21 4.16 29.47
CA LYS A 583 -38.43 3.58 30.58
C LYS A 583 -36.95 3.82 30.42
N ILE A 584 -36.40 3.74 29.18
CA ILE A 584 -34.99 4.06 28.86
C ILE A 584 -34.71 5.53 29.23
N LEU A 585 -35.58 6.46 28.83
CA LEU A 585 -35.41 7.90 29.13
C LEU A 585 -35.56 8.22 30.63
N ALA A 586 -36.32 7.43 31.36
CA ALA A 586 -36.49 7.57 32.81
C ALA A 586 -35.38 6.88 33.61
N SER A 587 -34.55 6.06 32.97
CA SER A 587 -33.49 5.28 33.60
C SER A 587 -32.13 5.97 33.44
N ASP A 588 -31.20 5.67 34.35
CA ASP A 588 -29.82 6.18 34.32
C ASP A 588 -28.91 5.24 33.55
N ILE A 589 -29.22 5.03 32.27
CA ILE A 589 -28.40 4.21 31.35
C ILE A 589 -27.39 5.13 30.69
N PRO A 590 -26.06 4.91 30.85
CA PRO A 590 -25.04 5.77 30.22
C PRO A 590 -24.88 5.46 28.75
N VAL A 591 -25.01 4.19 28.35
CA VAL A 591 -24.80 3.73 26.98
C VAL A 591 -25.81 2.66 26.62
N LEU A 592 -26.41 2.79 25.43
CA LEU A 592 -27.35 1.81 24.88
C LEU A 592 -26.85 1.38 23.51
N LYS A 593 -26.76 0.07 23.26
CA LYS A 593 -26.41 -0.50 21.96
C LYS A 593 -27.63 -1.12 21.32
N VAL A 594 -27.99 -0.61 20.15
CA VAL A 594 -29.18 -1.04 19.41
C VAL A 594 -28.77 -1.68 18.09
N ARG A 595 -29.29 -2.87 17.82
CA ARG A 595 -29.07 -3.56 16.54
C ARG A 595 -29.93 -2.93 15.44
N MET A 596 -29.27 -2.46 14.41
CA MET A 596 -29.89 -1.88 13.21
C MET A 596 -30.11 -2.98 12.14
N ASP A 597 -30.59 -2.59 10.96
CA ASP A 597 -30.68 -3.50 9.83
C ASP A 597 -29.29 -3.86 9.32
N GLU A 598 -29.08 -5.12 8.95
CA GLU A 598 -27.78 -5.58 8.47
C GLU A 598 -27.41 -4.91 7.16
N ALA A 599 -26.15 -4.54 7.01
CA ALA A 599 -25.63 -3.99 5.76
C ALA A 599 -25.79 -4.99 4.61
N GLU A 600 -26.25 -4.55 3.44
CA GLU A 600 -26.51 -5.44 2.29
C GLU A 600 -25.23 -6.06 1.71
N GLY A 601 -24.09 -5.38 1.85
CA GLY A 601 -22.79 -5.79 1.30
C GLY A 601 -22.72 -5.79 -0.23
N VAL A 602 -21.57 -6.18 -0.75
CA VAL A 602 -21.29 -6.24 -2.19
C VAL A 602 -20.71 -7.61 -2.55
N GLU A 603 -21.19 -8.20 -3.65
CA GLU A 603 -20.62 -9.42 -4.21
C GLU A 603 -19.30 -9.11 -4.92
N VAL A 604 -18.23 -9.77 -4.52
CA VAL A 604 -16.86 -9.62 -5.05
C VAL A 604 -16.46 -10.90 -5.79
N SER A 605 -15.93 -10.74 -7.00
CA SER A 605 -15.41 -11.83 -7.85
C SER A 605 -14.03 -11.49 -8.40
N LEU A 606 -13.37 -12.45 -9.01
CA LEU A 606 -12.16 -12.29 -9.80
C LEU A 606 -12.34 -11.21 -10.89
N ILE A 607 -11.34 -10.36 -11.12
CA ILE A 607 -11.33 -9.41 -12.26
C ILE A 607 -10.40 -9.95 -13.34
N GLU A 608 -10.96 -10.13 -14.53
CA GLU A 608 -10.23 -10.57 -15.71
C GLU A 608 -10.30 -9.53 -16.84
N GLU A 609 -9.21 -9.36 -17.56
CA GLU A 609 -9.17 -8.63 -18.82
C GLU A 609 -8.58 -9.50 -19.90
N LYS A 610 -9.34 -9.73 -20.97
CA LYS A 610 -8.94 -10.57 -22.12
C LYS A 610 -8.47 -11.99 -21.72
N GLY A 611 -9.09 -12.58 -20.68
CA GLY A 611 -8.76 -13.92 -20.19
C GLY A 611 -7.48 -14.01 -19.36
N GLN A 612 -6.95 -12.88 -18.91
CA GLN A 612 -5.87 -12.83 -17.94
C GLN A 612 -6.38 -12.23 -16.62
N PRO A 613 -6.15 -12.89 -15.48
CA PRO A 613 -6.55 -12.36 -14.20
C PRO A 613 -5.72 -11.10 -13.88
N ILE A 614 -6.40 -9.98 -13.66
CA ILE A 614 -5.78 -8.73 -13.21
C ILE A 614 -5.62 -8.76 -11.71
N GLU A 615 -6.68 -9.15 -11.00
CA GLU A 615 -6.73 -9.16 -9.54
C GLU A 615 -7.46 -10.42 -9.06
N SER A 616 -6.81 -11.20 -8.20
CA SER A 616 -7.37 -12.45 -7.69
C SER A 616 -8.52 -12.21 -6.72
N LEU A 617 -9.40 -13.20 -6.52
CA LEU A 617 -10.44 -13.11 -5.50
C LEU A 617 -9.81 -12.93 -4.10
N ALA A 618 -8.73 -13.65 -3.81
CA ALA A 618 -8.02 -13.54 -2.53
C ALA A 618 -7.54 -12.11 -2.25
N ASP A 619 -6.92 -11.42 -3.22
CA ASP A 619 -6.46 -10.05 -3.06
C ASP A 619 -7.62 -9.07 -2.79
N ARG A 620 -8.82 -9.36 -3.31
CA ARG A 620 -9.98 -8.50 -3.19
C ARG A 620 -10.76 -8.68 -1.90
N ILE A 621 -10.73 -9.88 -1.29
CA ILE A 621 -11.45 -10.18 -0.04
C ILE A 621 -10.57 -10.08 1.20
N ALA A 622 -9.24 -10.15 1.06
CA ALA A 622 -8.32 -10.02 2.18
C ALA A 622 -8.50 -8.67 2.89
N GLY A 623 -8.65 -8.71 4.22
CA GLY A 623 -8.88 -7.52 5.03
C GLY A 623 -10.32 -6.99 5.02
N ARG A 624 -11.29 -7.67 4.39
CA ARG A 624 -12.72 -7.35 4.43
C ARG A 624 -13.46 -8.28 5.37
N CYS A 625 -14.66 -7.87 5.80
CA CYS A 625 -15.53 -8.68 6.66
C CYS A 625 -16.61 -9.36 5.80
N PRO A 626 -16.80 -10.68 5.88
CA PRO A 626 -17.86 -11.38 5.19
C PRO A 626 -19.21 -11.12 5.87
N LEU A 627 -20.30 -11.19 5.11
CA LEU A 627 -21.68 -11.04 5.63
C LEU A 627 -22.23 -12.30 6.26
N GLU A 628 -21.70 -13.45 5.88
CA GLU A 628 -22.11 -14.76 6.35
C GLU A 628 -20.88 -15.59 6.71
N ASP A 629 -21.06 -16.62 7.53
CA ASP A 629 -19.97 -17.56 7.81
C ASP A 629 -19.54 -18.27 6.53
N VAL A 630 -18.26 -18.20 6.21
CA VAL A 630 -17.68 -18.86 5.05
C VAL A 630 -17.20 -20.26 5.47
N VAL A 631 -17.86 -21.30 4.94
CA VAL A 631 -17.65 -22.67 5.34
C VAL A 631 -16.92 -23.44 4.24
N ASN A 632 -15.96 -24.27 4.59
CA ASN A 632 -15.31 -25.16 3.62
C ASN A 632 -16.34 -26.20 3.12
N PRO A 633 -16.66 -26.23 1.82
CA PRO A 633 -17.68 -27.13 1.27
C PRO A 633 -17.32 -28.61 1.38
N THR A 634 -16.04 -28.94 1.61
CA THR A 634 -15.53 -30.31 1.69
C THR A 634 -15.48 -30.82 3.13
N THR A 635 -15.04 -29.98 4.09
CA THR A 635 -14.86 -30.39 5.49
C THR A 635 -15.99 -29.94 6.41
N GLY A 636 -16.79 -28.93 6.01
CA GLY A 636 -17.81 -28.31 6.85
C GLY A 636 -17.25 -27.37 7.94
N GLU A 637 -15.95 -27.12 7.96
CA GLU A 637 -15.31 -26.21 8.92
C GLU A 637 -15.49 -24.76 8.49
N VAL A 638 -15.69 -23.86 9.45
CA VAL A 638 -15.78 -22.43 9.21
C VAL A 638 -14.38 -21.85 8.95
N ILE A 639 -14.13 -21.36 7.72
CA ILE A 639 -12.88 -20.72 7.33
C ILE A 639 -12.84 -19.28 7.87
N ALA A 640 -13.93 -18.52 7.69
CA ALA A 640 -14.04 -17.15 8.17
C ALA A 640 -15.44 -16.92 8.77
N LYS A 641 -15.52 -16.27 9.93
CA LYS A 641 -16.79 -15.96 10.58
C LYS A 641 -17.36 -14.66 10.08
N LYS A 642 -18.69 -14.56 10.15
CA LYS A 642 -19.46 -13.35 9.88
C LYS A 642 -18.88 -12.16 10.67
N ASN A 643 -18.73 -11.03 9.98
CA ASN A 643 -18.26 -9.76 10.57
C ASN A 643 -16.85 -9.78 11.19
N GLU A 644 -16.07 -10.85 11.00
CA GLU A 644 -14.64 -10.88 11.34
C GLU A 644 -13.78 -10.58 10.10
N GLU A 645 -12.63 -9.98 10.28
CA GLU A 645 -11.72 -9.66 9.18
C GLU A 645 -11.11 -10.94 8.57
N ILE A 646 -11.21 -11.10 7.26
CA ILE A 646 -10.58 -12.21 6.53
C ILE A 646 -9.07 -11.98 6.46
N SER A 647 -8.29 -12.87 7.04
CA SER A 647 -6.84 -12.85 6.91
C SER A 647 -6.37 -13.27 5.51
N ASP A 648 -5.13 -12.96 5.15
CA ASP A 648 -4.57 -13.33 3.85
C ASP A 648 -4.57 -14.85 3.62
N ALA A 649 -4.27 -15.65 4.66
CA ALA A 649 -4.27 -17.12 4.59
C ALA A 649 -5.68 -17.67 4.35
N GLN A 650 -6.68 -17.14 5.06
CA GLN A 650 -8.10 -17.49 4.85
C GLN A 650 -8.57 -17.08 3.45
N ALA A 651 -8.14 -15.93 2.94
CA ALA A 651 -8.49 -15.48 1.60
C ALA A 651 -7.94 -16.41 0.50
N GLU A 652 -6.70 -16.87 0.65
CA GLU A 652 -6.10 -17.87 -0.26
C GLU A 652 -6.81 -19.23 -0.17
N GLU A 653 -7.31 -19.60 0.98
CA GLU A 653 -8.09 -20.84 1.15
C GLU A 653 -9.49 -20.68 0.54
N ILE A 654 -10.18 -19.59 0.79
CA ILE A 654 -11.51 -19.30 0.23
C ILE A 654 -11.50 -19.31 -1.30
N GLN A 655 -10.48 -18.73 -1.94
CA GLN A 655 -10.33 -18.71 -3.40
C GLN A 655 -10.30 -20.11 -4.03
N LYS A 656 -9.91 -21.16 -3.29
CA LYS A 656 -9.90 -22.54 -3.81
C LYS A 656 -11.28 -23.13 -4.02
N TYR A 657 -12.27 -22.62 -3.28
CA TYR A 657 -13.63 -23.18 -3.22
C TYR A 657 -14.71 -22.25 -3.75
N TYR A 658 -14.45 -20.93 -3.76
CA TYR A 658 -15.44 -19.91 -4.12
C TYR A 658 -14.92 -19.02 -5.25
N ASP A 659 -15.77 -18.77 -6.26
CA ASP A 659 -15.48 -17.81 -7.33
C ASP A 659 -15.96 -16.40 -6.96
N LYS A 660 -16.91 -16.31 -6.04
CA LYS A 660 -17.54 -15.07 -5.58
C LYS A 660 -17.81 -15.11 -4.10
N LEU A 661 -17.70 -13.98 -3.43
CA LEU A 661 -18.02 -13.84 -2.01
C LEU A 661 -18.74 -12.53 -1.75
N LYS A 662 -19.75 -12.55 -0.86
CA LYS A 662 -20.46 -11.35 -0.42
C LYS A 662 -19.76 -10.78 0.83
N VAL A 663 -19.27 -9.55 0.71
CA VAL A 663 -18.49 -8.88 1.78
C VAL A 663 -19.10 -7.52 2.10
N ARG A 664 -18.86 -7.03 3.31
CA ARG A 664 -19.21 -5.66 3.70
C ARG A 664 -18.45 -4.65 2.86
N SER A 665 -19.12 -3.52 2.56
CA SER A 665 -18.57 -2.47 1.72
C SER A 665 -18.98 -1.09 2.22
N ILE A 666 -18.11 -0.10 1.99
CA ILE A 666 -18.44 1.31 2.24
C ILE A 666 -19.61 1.82 1.38
N LEU A 667 -19.88 1.16 0.24
CA LEU A 667 -20.99 1.53 -0.66
C LEU A 667 -22.37 1.21 -0.08
N THR A 668 -22.43 0.26 0.83
CA THR A 668 -23.66 -0.20 1.51
C THR A 668 -23.60 0.05 3.01
N CYS A 669 -22.73 0.93 3.46
CA CYS A 669 -22.61 1.29 4.87
C CYS A 669 -23.79 2.17 5.30
N HIS A 670 -24.43 1.84 6.41
CA HIS A 670 -25.59 2.56 6.97
C HIS A 670 -25.19 3.69 7.94
N SER A 671 -23.89 3.96 8.12
CA SER A 671 -23.43 5.07 8.98
C SER A 671 -24.00 6.40 8.48
N ALA A 672 -24.61 7.18 9.37
CA ALA A 672 -25.23 8.46 9.02
C ALA A 672 -24.19 9.50 8.55
N HIS A 673 -22.99 9.46 9.08
CA HIS A 673 -21.90 10.37 8.73
C HIS A 673 -20.58 9.57 8.62
N GLY A 674 -19.95 9.60 7.47
CA GLY A 674 -18.71 8.87 7.24
C GLY A 674 -18.93 7.38 6.95
N VAL A 675 -18.13 6.51 7.54
CA VAL A 675 -18.17 5.06 7.35
C VAL A 675 -17.87 4.34 8.67
N CYS A 676 -18.30 3.09 8.81
CA CYS A 676 -17.91 2.27 9.94
C CYS A 676 -16.66 1.43 9.66
N ALA A 677 -15.96 1.02 10.71
CA ALA A 677 -14.71 0.27 10.61
C ALA A 677 -14.89 -1.09 9.92
N LYS A 678 -15.96 -1.84 10.23
CA LYS A 678 -16.23 -3.15 9.62
C LYS A 678 -16.55 -3.07 8.12
N CYS A 679 -17.25 -2.02 7.66
CA CYS A 679 -17.51 -1.81 6.23
C CYS A 679 -16.27 -1.37 5.46
N TYR A 680 -15.35 -0.64 6.11
CA TYR A 680 -14.08 -0.26 5.52
C TYR A 680 -13.09 -1.43 5.53
N GLY A 681 -12.93 -2.12 6.66
CA GLY A 681 -12.04 -3.26 6.85
C GLY A 681 -10.64 -2.84 7.24
N ARG A 682 -9.62 -3.43 6.60
CA ARG A 682 -8.20 -3.25 6.91
C ARG A 682 -7.67 -1.90 6.46
N ASN A 683 -6.91 -1.23 7.31
CA ASN A 683 -6.07 -0.10 6.93
C ASN A 683 -4.82 -0.63 6.17
N LEU A 684 -4.73 -0.32 4.89
CA LEU A 684 -3.67 -0.83 4.00
C LEU A 684 -2.27 -0.36 4.39
N ALA A 685 -2.17 0.78 5.08
CA ALA A 685 -0.88 1.31 5.50
C ALA A 685 -0.30 0.61 6.73
N THR A 686 -1.16 0.14 7.64
CA THR A 686 -0.73 -0.52 8.89
C THR A 686 -0.87 -2.04 8.82
N GLY A 687 -1.67 -2.56 7.87
CA GLY A 687 -2.01 -3.97 7.76
C GLY A 687 -2.94 -4.48 8.88
N ARG A 688 -3.49 -3.57 9.71
CA ARG A 688 -4.42 -3.86 10.81
C ARG A 688 -5.80 -3.34 10.49
N HIS A 689 -6.79 -3.76 11.27
CA HIS A 689 -8.13 -3.19 11.19
C HIS A 689 -8.08 -1.66 11.37
N VAL A 690 -8.93 -0.93 10.63
CA VAL A 690 -8.96 0.53 10.69
C VAL A 690 -9.42 1.01 12.07
N GLU A 691 -8.79 2.06 12.57
CA GLU A 691 -9.16 2.69 13.84
C GLU A 691 -10.21 3.80 13.64
N ILE A 692 -11.01 4.05 14.67
CA ILE A 692 -11.98 5.15 14.65
C ILE A 692 -11.21 6.48 14.62
N GLY A 693 -11.64 7.40 13.73
CA GLY A 693 -11.00 8.69 13.51
C GLY A 693 -10.11 8.76 12.28
N GLU A 694 -9.85 7.64 11.58
CA GLU A 694 -9.06 7.64 10.35
C GLU A 694 -9.80 8.37 9.22
N ALA A 695 -9.14 9.36 8.60
CA ALA A 695 -9.69 10.15 7.50
C ALA A 695 -9.56 9.42 6.15
N VAL A 696 -10.32 8.36 5.98
CA VAL A 696 -10.22 7.47 4.80
C VAL A 696 -10.56 8.15 3.48
N GLY A 697 -11.43 9.17 3.51
CA GLY A 697 -11.76 9.95 2.32
C GLY A 697 -10.57 10.76 1.80
N ILE A 698 -9.81 11.40 2.68
CA ILE A 698 -8.59 12.12 2.31
C ILE A 698 -7.53 11.14 1.78
N ILE A 699 -7.37 9.98 2.41
CA ILE A 699 -6.46 8.92 1.95
C ILE A 699 -6.83 8.47 0.54
N ALA A 700 -8.11 8.25 0.27
CA ALA A 700 -8.60 7.85 -1.06
C ALA A 700 -8.33 8.95 -2.10
N ALA A 701 -8.65 10.22 -1.79
CA ALA A 701 -8.40 11.35 -2.68
C ALA A 701 -6.91 11.50 -3.03
N GLN A 702 -6.03 11.41 -2.04
CA GLN A 702 -4.58 11.46 -2.25
C GLN A 702 -4.07 10.25 -3.03
N SER A 703 -4.61 9.04 -2.79
CA SER A 703 -4.24 7.82 -3.50
C SER A 703 -4.64 7.84 -4.99
N ILE A 704 -5.68 8.60 -5.36
CA ILE A 704 -6.10 8.84 -6.75
C ILE A 704 -5.26 9.96 -7.37
N GLY A 705 -5.01 11.04 -6.63
CA GLY A 705 -4.34 12.24 -7.13
C GLY A 705 -2.84 12.08 -7.32
N GLU A 706 -2.15 11.38 -6.42
CA GLU A 706 -0.71 11.16 -6.49
C GLU A 706 -0.27 10.48 -7.80
N PRO A 707 -0.81 9.32 -8.20
CA PRO A 707 -0.46 8.71 -9.49
C PRO A 707 -0.80 9.59 -10.69
N GLY A 708 -1.91 10.34 -10.63
CA GLY A 708 -2.29 11.31 -11.67
C GLY A 708 -1.19 12.35 -11.88
N THR A 709 -0.71 12.94 -10.81
CA THR A 709 0.39 13.93 -10.86
C THR A 709 1.70 13.29 -11.32
N GLN A 710 2.06 12.09 -10.86
CA GLN A 710 3.28 11.41 -11.30
C GLN A 710 3.23 11.01 -12.78
N LEU A 711 2.08 10.52 -13.27
CA LEU A 711 1.91 10.17 -14.68
C LEU A 711 2.00 11.40 -15.60
N THR A 712 1.48 12.56 -15.15
CA THR A 712 1.58 13.80 -15.90
C THR A 712 2.99 14.39 -15.88
N MET A 713 3.74 14.21 -14.79
CA MET A 713 5.14 14.63 -14.68
C MET A 713 6.10 13.77 -15.49
N ARG A 714 5.74 12.52 -15.78
CA ARG A 714 6.55 11.67 -16.65
C ARG A 714 6.20 11.97 -18.10
N THR A 715 7.15 12.57 -18.81
CA THR A 715 7.06 12.71 -20.28
C THR A 715 7.02 11.31 -20.89
N PHE A 716 5.96 10.98 -21.63
CA PHE A 716 5.92 9.79 -22.45
C PHE A 716 6.83 10.01 -23.66
N HIS A 717 8.04 9.49 -23.59
CA HIS A 717 8.98 9.46 -24.71
C HIS A 717 8.84 8.17 -25.50
#